data_4a20e4640d44447e4708d9ad78b40eed
#
_entry.id   4a20e4640d44447e4708d9ad78b40eed
#
_cell.length_a   1.000
_cell.length_b   1.000
_cell.length_c   1.000
_cell.angle_alpha   90.00
_cell.angle_beta   90.00
_cell.angle_gamma   90.00
#
_symmetry.space_group_name_H-M   'P 1'
#
loop_
_entity.id
_entity.type
_entity.pdbx_description
1 polymer ?
#
loop_
_entity_poly.entity_id
_entity_poly.type
_entity_poly.pdbx_seq_one_letter_code
_entity_poly.pdbx_strand_id
1 'polypeptide(L)'
;MSAGTLRSKLNDSANSVDQTTFAHKTSRAWASFSRQIQFDARLWLLGIVLLQLIRAALVWLFRHRIADTSGASDVATVFLVGLRYDVQTAATFTLPGFLMSVACLFFVKEQLAERVRRVALFVMIAACVVIGGIDLGYFHEFHDQFNHYAFGVLYDDFSAVLVTVWKQRPIVWELLGMAALSAVLVRFGRRWIARDWLRAGQAERLTQTWPRRIALLTVTVLLLTCALRGSLHSRPVQQKDAAVTKDQVLNKMVMNPFAAAKYAITGQLKLNSGKGLELYLPDRDVRDAARLCAKHDEPLTSVDDALIRVAKGPQGVPPKHVFFILMESYDAWPTLDRYRSLGLSERLLDLGKRGVFSRKFVSASSGTMTTFASMLTGLADAGVTTNYQPLTRQPFPSSINPIFQKLGLRTRMFLGGFFSWQRSDAFCLEQGFQELYAAPHFAPKLNGNEWGPDDRVLFDFVLRAVDPKAPSFNFIVTSSFHPPFSVDVYGHGFPHKEMPADLKSIATSDPEYLRMLGHLWYADQMLGEFVEAAEKRYPGSLFVITGDHTSRKFLNGQPTLYERTAVPFVMYGPDVLKGINAPSDLVGSHHDIMPTVFELLAPRGFEYHALGHDLLDPQRPQIGFGRDQIIGRDFIASRTTGGEIEPLPDSHLPASLPDLPRLQAEYKALLGLAWWRICKGPEFPNRKSNSTDDRDVTDVARQSSPAQSVR
;
A
#
# COMPACT_ATOMS: atom_id res chain seq x y z
N MET A 1 3.57 31.74 86.96
CA MET A 1 3.51 30.90 85.77
C MET A 1 4.42 31.55 84.73
N SER A 2 5.51 30.85 84.33
CA SER A 2 6.61 31.44 83.56
C SER A 2 6.28 31.61 82.09
N ALA A 3 6.81 32.61 81.43
CA ALA A 3 6.63 32.90 79.99
C ALA A 3 6.99 31.73 79.03
N GLY A 4 7.72 30.78 79.54
CA GLY A 4 8.08 29.52 78.79
C GLY A 4 6.91 28.60 78.54
N THR A 5 5.96 28.48 79.51
CA THR A 5 4.79 27.62 79.38
C THR A 5 3.71 28.19 78.49
N LEU A 6 3.61 29.51 78.29
CA LEU A 6 2.73 30.13 77.30
C LEU A 6 3.28 30.01 75.87
N ARG A 7 4.61 30.07 75.69
CA ARG A 7 5.26 29.92 74.35
C ARG A 7 5.22 28.46 73.80
N SER A 8 5.33 27.48 74.70
CA SER A 8 5.17 26.09 74.29
C SER A 8 3.71 25.75 73.89
N LYS A 9 2.73 26.24 74.67
CA LYS A 9 1.29 26.06 74.30
C LYS A 9 0.87 26.78 73.04
N LEU A 10 1.45 27.97 72.75
CA LEU A 10 1.22 28.68 71.48
C LEU A 10 1.91 27.98 70.29
N ASN A 11 3.11 27.42 70.43
CA ASN A 11 3.76 26.64 69.45
C ASN A 11 3.05 25.30 69.19
N ASP A 12 2.57 24.59 70.25
CA ASP A 12 1.80 23.36 70.12
C ASP A 12 0.43 23.60 69.47
N SER A 13 -0.24 24.73 69.73
CA SER A 13 -1.50 25.09 69.09
C SER A 13 -1.27 25.53 67.63
N ALA A 14 -0.19 26.24 67.32
CA ALA A 14 0.15 26.63 65.93
C ALA A 14 0.53 25.41 65.09
N ASN A 15 1.33 24.44 65.64
CA ASN A 15 1.67 23.20 65.00
C ASN A 15 0.44 22.30 64.82
N SER A 16 -0.51 22.24 65.76
CA SER A 16 -1.73 21.45 65.66
C SER A 16 -2.71 22.02 64.60
N VAL A 17 -2.83 23.35 64.50
CA VAL A 17 -3.63 24.02 63.49
C VAL A 17 -3.01 23.82 62.08
N ASP A 18 -1.69 23.86 61.98
CA ASP A 18 -1.00 23.64 60.70
C ASP A 18 -1.11 22.19 60.24
N GLN A 19 -0.95 21.20 61.17
CA GLN A 19 -1.13 19.78 60.87
C GLN A 19 -2.58 19.39 60.51
N THR A 20 -3.59 19.98 61.16
CA THR A 20 -5.01 19.77 60.81
C THR A 20 -5.36 20.40 59.47
N THR A 21 -4.82 21.58 59.15
CA THR A 21 -5.01 22.24 57.85
C THR A 21 -4.35 21.47 56.73
N PHE A 22 -3.15 20.92 56.92
CA PHE A 22 -2.44 20.06 55.97
C PHE A 22 -3.17 18.75 55.74
N ALA A 23 -3.61 18.09 56.79
CA ALA A 23 -4.37 16.83 56.69
C ALA A 23 -5.68 17.01 55.93
N HIS A 24 -6.36 18.16 56.15
CA HIS A 24 -7.61 18.51 55.45
C HIS A 24 -7.39 18.80 53.96
N LYS A 25 -6.33 19.54 53.60
CA LYS A 25 -5.93 19.81 52.21
C LYS A 25 -5.57 18.51 51.47
N THR A 26 -4.78 17.65 52.10
CA THR A 26 -4.39 16.33 51.53
C THR A 26 -5.60 15.44 51.31
N SER A 27 -6.52 15.37 52.27
CA SER A 27 -7.76 14.58 52.11
C SER A 27 -8.63 15.05 50.95
N ARG A 28 -8.78 16.39 50.79
CA ARG A 28 -9.50 16.99 49.67
C ARG A 28 -8.86 16.66 48.33
N ALA A 29 -7.53 16.76 48.19
CA ALA A 29 -6.80 16.43 46.95
C ALA A 29 -7.02 14.98 46.52
N TRP A 30 -6.97 14.04 47.47
CA TRP A 30 -7.23 12.60 47.17
C TRP A 30 -8.71 12.30 46.86
N ALA A 31 -9.64 12.96 47.50
CA ALA A 31 -11.06 12.84 47.15
C ALA A 31 -11.32 13.39 45.73
N SER A 32 -10.67 14.50 45.39
CA SER A 32 -10.68 15.03 44.03
C SER A 32 -10.08 14.08 43.02
N PHE A 33 -8.92 13.50 43.29
CA PHE A 33 -8.26 12.50 42.45
C PHE A 33 -9.18 11.29 42.20
N SER A 34 -9.82 10.73 43.22
CA SER A 34 -10.76 9.63 43.09
C SER A 34 -11.93 9.96 42.14
N ARG A 35 -12.48 11.18 42.23
CA ARG A 35 -13.52 11.62 41.28
C ARG A 35 -12.98 11.79 39.86
N GLN A 36 -11.79 12.36 39.73
CA GLN A 36 -11.15 12.60 38.43
C GLN A 36 -10.86 11.30 37.68
N ILE A 37 -10.39 10.24 38.34
CA ILE A 37 -10.17 8.92 37.74
C ILE A 37 -11.46 8.34 37.18
N GLN A 38 -12.60 8.57 37.82
CA GLN A 38 -13.89 8.11 37.28
C GLN A 38 -14.24 8.78 35.95
N PHE A 39 -13.90 10.08 35.78
CA PHE A 39 -14.04 10.75 34.49
C PHE A 39 -13.14 10.13 33.44
N ASP A 40 -11.88 9.87 33.80
CA ASP A 40 -10.89 9.28 32.88
C ASP A 40 -11.33 7.85 32.47
N ALA A 41 -11.84 7.05 33.41
CA ALA A 41 -12.38 5.72 33.13
C ALA A 41 -13.60 5.75 32.19
N ARG A 42 -14.53 6.73 32.36
CA ARG A 42 -15.67 6.90 31.45
C ARG A 42 -15.25 7.34 30.05
N LEU A 43 -14.28 8.25 29.96
CA LEU A 43 -13.72 8.68 28.69
C LEU A 43 -13.10 7.49 27.96
N TRP A 44 -12.33 6.68 28.69
CA TRP A 44 -11.74 5.45 28.17
C TRP A 44 -12.77 4.45 27.64
N LEU A 45 -13.82 4.16 28.44
CA LEU A 45 -14.91 3.27 28.03
C LEU A 45 -15.68 3.81 26.82
N LEU A 46 -15.94 5.12 26.77
CA LEU A 46 -16.56 5.77 25.62
C LEU A 46 -15.72 5.58 24.36
N GLY A 47 -14.39 5.75 24.46
CA GLY A 47 -13.45 5.53 23.37
C GLY A 47 -13.51 4.08 22.85
N ILE A 48 -13.51 3.09 23.74
CA ILE A 48 -13.66 1.68 23.37
C ILE A 48 -14.98 1.44 22.62
N VAL A 49 -16.10 1.94 23.14
CA VAL A 49 -17.40 1.77 22.50
C VAL A 49 -17.44 2.39 21.11
N LEU A 50 -16.87 3.59 20.93
CA LEU A 50 -16.81 4.24 19.61
C LEU A 50 -15.98 3.43 18.61
N LEU A 51 -14.84 2.91 19.02
CA LEU A 51 -13.98 2.08 18.16
C LEU A 51 -14.63 0.74 17.79
N GLN A 52 -15.32 0.11 18.74
CA GLN A 52 -16.13 -1.09 18.49
C GLN A 52 -17.30 -0.83 17.52
N LEU A 53 -17.92 0.35 17.59
CA LEU A 53 -18.97 0.75 16.65
C LEU A 53 -18.41 0.97 15.24
N ILE A 54 -17.22 1.55 15.10
CA ILE A 54 -16.54 1.67 13.80
C ILE A 54 -16.26 0.29 13.23
N ARG A 55 -15.75 -0.66 14.04
CA ARG A 55 -15.55 -2.06 13.62
C ARG A 55 -16.86 -2.72 13.20
N ALA A 56 -17.93 -2.51 13.97
CA ALA A 56 -19.24 -3.03 13.63
C ALA A 56 -19.75 -2.47 12.29
N ALA A 57 -19.51 -1.17 12.03
CA ALA A 57 -19.83 -0.56 10.75
C ALA A 57 -19.02 -1.18 9.59
N LEU A 58 -17.70 -1.41 9.77
CA LEU A 58 -16.86 -2.11 8.79
C LEU A 58 -17.42 -3.50 8.48
N VAL A 59 -17.63 -4.33 9.50
CA VAL A 59 -18.13 -5.69 9.33
C VAL A 59 -19.50 -5.68 8.65
N TRP A 60 -20.39 -4.77 9.03
CA TRP A 60 -21.74 -4.70 8.46
C TRP A 60 -21.77 -4.21 7.01
N LEU A 61 -21.01 -3.16 6.70
CA LEU A 61 -20.96 -2.58 5.34
C LEU A 61 -20.30 -3.54 4.34
N PHE A 62 -19.28 -4.25 4.78
CA PHE A 62 -18.49 -5.14 3.91
C PHE A 62 -18.77 -6.63 4.15
N ARG A 63 -19.92 -6.97 4.80
CA ARG A 63 -20.32 -8.36 5.08
C ARG A 63 -20.40 -9.24 3.84
N HIS A 64 -20.72 -8.64 2.68
CA HIS A 64 -20.83 -9.33 1.40
C HIS A 64 -19.45 -9.82 0.87
N ARG A 65 -18.37 -9.40 1.49
CA ARG A 65 -16.99 -9.82 1.17
C ARG A 65 -16.44 -10.87 2.14
N ILE A 66 -17.15 -11.14 3.22
CA ILE A 66 -16.77 -12.16 4.19
C ILE A 66 -17.08 -13.53 3.57
N ALA A 67 -16.11 -14.46 3.62
CA ALA A 67 -16.29 -15.78 3.05
C ALA A 67 -17.46 -16.52 3.68
N ASP A 68 -18.24 -17.24 2.88
CA ASP A 68 -19.41 -18.02 3.35
C ASP A 68 -19.01 -19.11 4.35
N THR A 69 -17.74 -19.52 4.35
CA THR A 69 -17.18 -20.48 5.31
C THR A 69 -16.91 -19.88 6.68
N SER A 70 -16.97 -18.55 6.83
CA SER A 70 -16.74 -17.83 8.10
C SER A 70 -18.00 -17.84 8.94
N GLY A 71 -17.89 -18.31 10.19
CA GLY A 71 -19.00 -18.41 11.13
C GLY A 71 -19.10 -17.20 12.08
N ALA A 72 -20.18 -17.19 12.87
CA ALA A 72 -20.36 -16.18 13.93
C ALA A 72 -19.22 -16.18 14.96
N SER A 73 -18.56 -17.31 15.17
CA SER A 73 -17.38 -17.44 16.03
C SER A 73 -16.19 -16.65 15.50
N ASP A 74 -15.99 -16.62 14.18
CA ASP A 74 -14.90 -15.87 13.56
C ASP A 74 -15.13 -14.36 13.70
N VAL A 75 -16.38 -13.92 13.45
CA VAL A 75 -16.78 -12.53 13.68
C VAL A 75 -16.60 -12.15 15.16
N ALA A 76 -17.07 -12.99 16.10
CA ALA A 76 -16.87 -12.74 17.53
C ALA A 76 -15.38 -12.61 17.89
N THR A 77 -14.51 -13.43 17.30
CA THR A 77 -13.06 -13.39 17.50
C THR A 77 -12.46 -12.06 17.03
N VAL A 78 -12.92 -11.52 15.89
CA VAL A 78 -12.52 -10.20 15.39
C VAL A 78 -12.82 -9.10 16.40
N PHE A 79 -14.03 -9.12 17.02
CA PHE A 79 -14.39 -8.14 18.04
C PHE A 79 -13.60 -8.32 19.34
N LEU A 80 -13.41 -9.55 19.81
CA LEU A 80 -12.70 -9.84 21.05
C LEU A 80 -11.20 -9.50 20.95
N VAL A 81 -10.53 -9.88 19.85
CA VAL A 81 -9.13 -9.53 19.65
C VAL A 81 -8.97 -8.06 19.30
N GLY A 82 -9.90 -7.52 18.50
CA GLY A 82 -9.96 -6.11 18.16
C GLY A 82 -10.10 -5.19 19.39
N LEU A 83 -10.80 -5.67 20.44
CA LEU A 83 -10.90 -4.94 21.71
C LEU A 83 -9.53 -4.58 22.31
N ARG A 84 -8.49 -5.40 22.09
CA ARG A 84 -7.12 -5.13 22.59
C ARG A 84 -6.54 -3.86 21.98
N TYR A 85 -6.74 -3.63 20.68
CA TYR A 85 -6.32 -2.41 19.99
C TYR A 85 -7.16 -1.20 20.43
N ASP A 86 -8.46 -1.40 20.68
CA ASP A 86 -9.36 -0.34 21.11
C ASP A 86 -9.04 0.12 22.52
N VAL A 87 -8.77 -0.81 23.43
CA VAL A 87 -8.28 -0.56 24.79
C VAL A 87 -7.01 0.28 24.75
N GLN A 88 -6.04 -0.07 23.91
CA GLN A 88 -4.79 0.67 23.75
C GLN A 88 -5.02 2.08 23.20
N THR A 89 -5.79 2.21 22.14
CA THR A 89 -6.07 3.50 21.49
C THR A 89 -6.85 4.42 22.43
N ALA A 90 -7.90 3.94 23.06
CA ALA A 90 -8.68 4.72 24.03
C ALA A 90 -7.85 5.15 25.24
N ALA A 91 -6.94 4.29 25.74
CA ALA A 91 -6.02 4.65 26.83
C ALA A 91 -5.06 5.77 26.43
N THR A 92 -4.61 5.81 25.18
CA THR A 92 -3.76 6.89 24.65
C THR A 92 -4.49 8.23 24.68
N PHE A 93 -5.76 8.30 24.30
CA PHE A 93 -6.58 9.51 24.38
C PHE A 93 -6.88 9.93 25.82
N THR A 94 -6.94 8.99 26.76
CA THR A 94 -7.23 9.25 28.17
C THR A 94 -5.99 9.68 28.97
N LEU A 95 -4.79 9.32 28.49
CA LEU A 95 -3.52 9.58 29.18
C LEU A 95 -3.32 11.06 29.62
N PRO A 96 -3.60 12.08 28.79
CA PRO A 96 -3.46 13.47 29.24
C PRO A 96 -4.36 13.82 30.43
N GLY A 97 -5.61 13.31 30.46
CA GLY A 97 -6.53 13.47 31.58
C GLY A 97 -5.99 12.84 32.86
N PHE A 98 -5.48 11.60 32.76
CA PHE A 98 -4.90 10.90 33.89
C PHE A 98 -3.65 11.62 34.45
N LEU A 99 -2.73 12.06 33.58
CA LEU A 99 -1.57 12.83 33.99
C LEU A 99 -1.96 14.11 34.75
N MET A 100 -3.00 14.80 34.27
CA MET A 100 -3.55 15.96 34.95
C MET A 100 -4.18 15.61 36.31
N SER A 101 -4.83 14.43 36.42
CA SER A 101 -5.37 13.95 37.70
C SER A 101 -4.27 13.73 38.75
N VAL A 102 -3.14 13.13 38.32
CA VAL A 102 -1.96 12.97 39.19
C VAL A 102 -1.35 14.30 39.54
N ALA A 103 -1.19 15.20 38.57
CA ALA A 103 -0.64 16.57 38.80
C ALA A 103 -1.51 17.36 39.78
N CYS A 104 -2.83 17.20 39.80
CA CYS A 104 -3.75 17.85 40.72
C CYS A 104 -3.56 17.41 42.19
N LEU A 105 -2.89 16.28 42.46
CA LEU A 105 -2.50 15.91 43.82
C LEU A 105 -1.48 16.89 44.42
N PHE A 106 -0.69 17.55 43.57
CA PHE A 106 0.46 18.35 43.98
C PHE A 106 0.37 19.84 43.66
N PHE A 107 -0.04 20.19 42.42
CA PHE A 107 0.25 21.53 41.91
C PHE A 107 -0.88 22.25 41.12
N VAL A 108 -1.93 21.57 40.70
CA VAL A 108 -2.84 22.09 39.64
C VAL A 108 -4.26 22.29 40.15
N LYS A 109 -4.90 23.37 39.71
CA LYS A 109 -6.32 23.64 39.97
C LYS A 109 -7.24 22.70 39.20
N GLU A 110 -8.26 22.17 39.85
CA GLU A 110 -9.26 21.22 39.25
C GLU A 110 -9.86 21.72 37.93
N GLN A 111 -10.09 23.03 37.81
CA GLN A 111 -10.63 23.65 36.60
C GLN A 111 -9.76 23.41 35.34
N LEU A 112 -8.44 23.32 35.47
CA LEU A 112 -7.55 23.01 34.33
C LEU A 112 -7.70 21.57 33.93
N ALA A 113 -7.76 20.64 34.87
CA ALA A 113 -7.98 19.23 34.59
C ALA A 113 -9.32 18.98 33.87
N GLU A 114 -10.37 19.68 34.26
CA GLU A 114 -11.67 19.61 33.57
C GLU A 114 -11.61 20.19 32.14
N ARG A 115 -10.82 21.25 31.91
CA ARG A 115 -10.62 21.79 30.54
C ARG A 115 -9.87 20.79 29.68
N VAL A 116 -8.79 20.20 30.18
CA VAL A 116 -8.02 19.15 29.44
C VAL A 116 -8.91 18.00 29.08
N ARG A 117 -9.75 17.49 29.97
CA ARG A 117 -10.69 16.39 29.70
C ARG A 117 -11.75 16.76 28.68
N ARG A 118 -12.30 17.98 28.73
CA ARG A 118 -13.26 18.46 27.73
C ARG A 118 -12.63 18.50 26.33
N VAL A 119 -11.37 18.95 26.26
CA VAL A 119 -10.60 18.94 25.01
C VAL A 119 -10.31 17.51 24.58
N ALA A 120 -9.85 16.63 25.47
CA ALA A 120 -9.59 15.22 25.17
C ALA A 120 -10.85 14.49 24.68
N LEU A 121 -12.01 14.73 25.28
CA LEU A 121 -13.29 14.21 24.82
C LEU A 121 -13.61 14.67 23.39
N PHE A 122 -13.50 15.98 23.15
CA PHE A 122 -13.78 16.55 21.83
C PHE A 122 -12.82 15.97 20.77
N VAL A 123 -11.52 15.98 21.06
CA VAL A 123 -10.48 15.47 20.14
C VAL A 123 -10.69 13.99 19.88
N MET A 124 -10.96 13.17 20.89
CA MET A 124 -11.19 11.73 20.73
C MET A 124 -12.42 11.46 19.84
N ILE A 125 -13.55 12.13 20.10
CA ILE A 125 -14.77 11.93 19.32
C ILE A 125 -14.56 12.41 17.88
N ALA A 126 -14.05 13.62 17.68
CA ALA A 126 -13.77 14.16 16.36
C ALA A 126 -12.81 13.28 15.57
N ALA A 127 -11.72 12.83 16.20
CA ALA A 127 -10.77 11.91 15.59
C ALA A 127 -11.40 10.55 15.23
N CYS A 128 -12.20 9.95 16.11
CA CYS A 128 -12.90 8.70 15.82
C CYS A 128 -13.86 8.85 14.64
N VAL A 129 -14.62 9.93 14.58
CA VAL A 129 -15.57 10.17 13.49
C VAL A 129 -14.85 10.45 12.16
N VAL A 130 -13.86 11.35 12.17
CA VAL A 130 -13.15 11.74 10.95
C VAL A 130 -12.26 10.62 10.45
N ILE A 131 -11.35 10.08 11.29
CA ILE A 131 -10.42 9.02 10.87
C ILE A 131 -11.18 7.73 10.57
N GLY A 132 -12.22 7.41 11.36
CA GLY A 132 -13.10 6.27 11.08
C GLY A 132 -13.86 6.44 9.78
N GLY A 133 -14.38 7.63 9.47
CA GLY A 133 -15.04 7.92 8.19
C GLY A 133 -14.09 7.82 6.99
N ILE A 134 -12.86 8.35 7.13
CA ILE A 134 -11.83 8.22 6.09
C ILE A 134 -11.44 6.76 5.90
N ASP A 135 -11.27 5.98 6.97
CA ASP A 135 -10.91 4.56 6.90
C ASP A 135 -12.01 3.71 6.25
N LEU A 136 -13.28 4.01 6.51
CA LEU A 136 -14.41 3.37 5.82
C LEU A 136 -14.36 3.64 4.31
N GLY A 137 -14.09 4.89 3.91
CA GLY A 137 -13.89 5.26 2.52
C GLY A 137 -12.66 4.60 1.90
N TYR A 138 -11.57 4.55 2.63
CA TYR A 138 -10.35 3.88 2.24
C TYR A 138 -10.56 2.37 2.05
N PHE A 139 -11.26 1.73 2.99
CA PHE A 139 -11.59 0.30 2.89
C PHE A 139 -12.50 0.00 1.69
N HIS A 140 -13.40 0.90 1.35
CA HIS A 140 -14.23 0.77 0.16
C HIS A 140 -13.39 0.76 -1.12
N GLU A 141 -12.37 1.59 -1.20
CA GLU A 141 -11.50 1.72 -2.39
C GLU A 141 -10.41 0.65 -2.45
N PHE A 142 -9.69 0.44 -1.35
CA PHE A 142 -8.48 -0.41 -1.32
C PHE A 142 -8.71 -1.80 -0.75
N HIS A 143 -9.93 -2.09 -0.26
CA HIS A 143 -10.30 -3.36 0.39
C HIS A 143 -9.36 -3.75 1.54
N ASP A 144 -8.83 -2.72 2.20
CA ASP A 144 -7.93 -2.80 3.34
C ASP A 144 -8.09 -1.58 4.23
N GLN A 145 -7.65 -1.67 5.49
CA GLN A 145 -7.46 -0.50 6.33
C GLN A 145 -6.18 0.22 5.91
N PHE A 146 -5.90 1.39 6.54
CA PHE A 146 -4.71 2.18 6.22
C PHE A 146 -3.45 1.33 6.11
N ASN A 147 -2.83 1.36 4.96
CA ASN A 147 -1.58 0.69 4.65
C ASN A 147 -0.64 1.64 3.88
N HIS A 148 0.40 1.11 3.24
CA HIS A 148 1.38 1.90 2.51
C HIS A 148 0.80 2.73 1.35
N TYR A 149 -0.34 2.35 0.76
CA TYR A 149 -1.01 3.15 -0.29
C TYR A 149 -1.51 4.49 0.22
N ALA A 150 -1.79 4.63 1.51
CA ALA A 150 -2.18 5.91 2.10
C ALA A 150 -1.11 7.00 1.90
N PHE A 151 0.16 6.62 1.71
CA PHE A 151 1.25 7.56 1.44
C PHE A 151 1.34 7.98 -0.03
N GLY A 152 0.65 7.29 -0.95
CA GLY A 152 0.55 7.69 -2.35
C GLY A 152 0.10 9.14 -2.48
N VAL A 153 -0.87 9.57 -1.70
CA VAL A 153 -1.38 10.96 -1.67
C VAL A 153 -0.29 12.01 -1.43
N LEU A 154 0.80 11.65 -0.72
CA LEU A 154 1.92 12.57 -0.47
C LEU A 154 2.83 12.74 -1.69
N TYR A 155 2.77 11.82 -2.63
CA TYR A 155 3.62 11.77 -3.82
C TYR A 155 2.85 12.04 -5.11
N ASP A 156 1.52 11.88 -5.09
CA ASP A 156 0.64 12.17 -6.22
C ASP A 156 0.43 13.66 -6.44
N ASP A 157 -0.11 14.03 -7.60
CA ASP A 157 -0.64 15.36 -7.82
C ASP A 157 -1.85 15.57 -6.90
N PHE A 158 -1.61 16.26 -5.80
CA PHE A 158 -2.62 16.50 -4.76
C PHE A 158 -3.88 17.17 -5.31
N SER A 159 -3.73 18.04 -6.31
CA SER A 159 -4.87 18.71 -6.94
C SER A 159 -5.72 17.74 -7.77
N ALA A 160 -5.09 16.85 -8.52
CA ALA A 160 -5.78 15.81 -9.29
C ALA A 160 -6.51 14.82 -8.39
N VAL A 161 -5.86 14.40 -7.30
CA VAL A 161 -6.48 13.53 -6.28
C VAL A 161 -7.71 14.20 -5.66
N LEU A 162 -7.58 15.47 -5.24
CA LEU A 162 -8.71 16.21 -4.65
C LEU A 162 -9.87 16.36 -5.63
N VAL A 163 -9.59 16.69 -6.89
CA VAL A 163 -10.63 16.84 -7.92
C VAL A 163 -11.31 15.50 -8.18
N THR A 164 -10.56 14.41 -8.26
CA THR A 164 -11.10 13.05 -8.42
C THR A 164 -12.02 12.69 -7.26
N VAL A 165 -11.56 12.86 -6.02
CA VAL A 165 -12.38 12.57 -4.82
C VAL A 165 -13.62 13.44 -4.79
N TRP A 166 -13.51 14.73 -5.14
CA TRP A 166 -14.65 15.66 -5.20
C TRP A 166 -15.70 15.25 -6.23
N LYS A 167 -15.27 14.76 -7.40
CA LYS A 167 -16.17 14.33 -8.46
C LYS A 167 -16.85 12.99 -8.17
N GLN A 168 -16.17 12.11 -7.45
CA GLN A 168 -16.66 10.75 -7.19
C GLN A 168 -17.47 10.61 -5.89
N ARG A 169 -17.33 11.57 -4.95
CA ARG A 169 -17.96 11.48 -3.64
C ARG A 169 -18.70 12.74 -3.26
N PRO A 170 -19.82 12.64 -2.53
CA PRO A 170 -20.56 13.79 -2.03
C PRO A 170 -19.88 14.40 -0.79
N ILE A 171 -18.60 14.84 -0.93
CA ILE A 171 -17.71 15.27 0.15
C ILE A 171 -18.36 16.28 1.10
N VAL A 172 -19.10 17.26 0.57
CA VAL A 172 -19.76 18.28 1.40
C VAL A 172 -20.74 17.62 2.37
N TRP A 173 -21.57 16.69 1.90
CA TRP A 173 -22.54 16.00 2.73
C TRP A 173 -21.87 15.04 3.72
N GLU A 174 -20.76 14.40 3.33
CA GLU A 174 -19.97 13.56 4.23
C GLU A 174 -19.36 14.38 5.36
N LEU A 175 -18.76 15.54 5.06
CA LEU A 175 -18.19 16.45 6.05
C LEU A 175 -19.26 17.02 6.99
N LEU A 176 -20.39 17.46 6.45
CA LEU A 176 -21.52 17.92 7.26
C LEU A 176 -22.07 16.81 8.17
N GLY A 177 -22.20 15.59 7.65
CA GLY A 177 -22.61 14.42 8.41
C GLY A 177 -21.62 14.09 9.55
N MET A 178 -20.32 14.08 9.27
CA MET A 178 -19.29 13.89 10.28
C MET A 178 -19.30 14.99 11.33
N ALA A 179 -19.49 16.24 10.95
CA ALA A 179 -19.59 17.36 11.89
C ALA A 179 -20.84 17.24 12.78
N ALA A 180 -22.00 16.93 12.21
CA ALA A 180 -23.25 16.73 12.93
C ALA A 180 -23.14 15.54 13.90
N LEU A 181 -22.63 14.40 13.44
CA LEU A 181 -22.40 13.21 14.26
C LEU A 181 -21.44 13.52 15.43
N SER A 182 -20.34 14.22 15.14
CA SER A 182 -19.38 14.66 16.18
C SER A 182 -20.06 15.55 17.24
N ALA A 183 -20.87 16.51 16.82
CA ALA A 183 -21.59 17.39 17.73
C ALA A 183 -22.58 16.61 18.64
N VAL A 184 -23.32 15.66 18.07
CA VAL A 184 -24.25 14.79 18.81
C VAL A 184 -23.49 13.92 19.82
N LEU A 185 -22.40 13.28 19.38
CA LEU A 185 -21.58 12.40 20.23
C LEU A 185 -20.88 13.20 21.34
N VAL A 186 -20.38 14.41 21.06
CA VAL A 186 -19.78 15.30 22.07
C VAL A 186 -20.83 15.72 23.11
N ARG A 187 -22.07 16.06 22.66
CA ARG A 187 -23.17 16.37 23.59
C ARG A 187 -23.54 15.17 24.48
N PHE A 188 -23.63 13.98 23.89
CA PHE A 188 -23.86 12.74 24.62
C PHE A 188 -22.71 12.44 25.58
N GLY A 189 -21.47 12.48 25.10
CA GLY A 189 -20.25 12.21 25.86
C GLY A 189 -20.10 13.14 27.06
N ARG A 190 -20.40 14.45 26.90
CA ARG A 190 -20.42 15.40 28.00
C ARG A 190 -21.41 14.99 29.10
N ARG A 191 -22.62 14.54 28.72
CA ARG A 191 -23.65 14.07 29.67
C ARG A 191 -23.25 12.76 30.32
N TRP A 192 -22.62 11.83 29.54
CA TRP A 192 -22.13 10.56 30.03
C TRP A 192 -21.00 10.72 31.05
N ILE A 193 -20.02 11.55 30.76
CA ILE A 193 -18.89 11.79 31.64
C ILE A 193 -19.29 12.54 32.91
N ALA A 194 -20.30 13.42 32.85
CA ALA A 194 -20.79 14.17 33.98
C ALA A 194 -21.55 13.35 35.03
N ARG A 195 -21.93 12.09 34.74
CA ARG A 195 -22.62 11.23 35.70
C ARG A 195 -21.65 10.68 36.72
N ASP A 196 -21.99 10.77 38.02
CA ASP A 196 -21.19 10.17 39.10
C ASP A 196 -21.50 8.67 39.22
N TRP A 197 -20.48 7.82 39.12
CA TRP A 197 -20.63 6.36 39.38
C TRP A 197 -20.57 6.03 40.86
N LEU A 198 -19.75 6.75 41.60
CA LEU A 198 -19.64 6.61 43.05
C LEU A 198 -20.31 7.83 43.72
N ARG A 199 -21.14 7.57 44.71
CA ARG A 199 -21.65 8.62 45.57
C ARG A 199 -20.50 9.35 46.31
N ALA A 200 -20.62 10.62 46.58
CA ALA A 200 -19.57 11.44 47.20
C ALA A 200 -18.93 10.76 48.43
N GLY A 201 -19.75 10.20 49.31
CA GLY A 201 -19.26 9.48 50.50
C GLY A 201 -18.49 8.17 50.20
N GLN A 202 -18.71 7.54 49.04
CA GLN A 202 -17.96 6.35 48.64
C GLN A 202 -16.56 6.73 48.12
N ALA A 203 -16.47 7.84 47.36
CA ALA A 203 -15.19 8.37 46.90
C ALA A 203 -14.29 8.77 48.08
N GLU A 204 -14.85 9.37 49.10
CA GLU A 204 -14.13 9.70 50.34
C GLU A 204 -13.65 8.45 51.09
N ARG A 205 -14.48 7.41 51.20
CA ARG A 205 -14.08 6.16 51.86
C ARG A 205 -12.91 5.48 51.17
N LEU A 206 -12.82 5.56 49.84
CA LEU A 206 -11.70 4.99 49.06
C LEU A 206 -10.38 5.72 49.34
N THR A 207 -10.41 6.93 49.81
CA THR A 207 -9.21 7.76 50.06
C THR A 207 -9.00 8.13 51.50
N GLN A 208 -9.72 7.47 52.43
CA GLN A 208 -9.70 7.80 53.84
C GLN A 208 -8.37 7.52 54.52
N THR A 209 -7.68 6.44 54.15
CA THR A 209 -6.41 6.04 54.76
C THR A 209 -5.27 5.96 53.73
N TRP A 210 -4.01 6.14 54.18
CA TRP A 210 -2.83 6.07 53.34
C TRP A 210 -2.71 4.73 52.57
N PRO A 211 -2.92 3.57 53.16
CA PRO A 211 -2.91 2.32 52.37
C PRO A 211 -3.91 2.29 51.23
N ARG A 212 -5.13 2.82 51.45
CA ARG A 212 -6.17 2.90 50.36
C ARG A 212 -5.77 3.87 49.28
N ARG A 213 -5.12 5.00 49.59
CA ARG A 213 -4.60 5.98 48.65
C ARG A 213 -3.53 5.35 47.73
N ILE A 214 -2.57 4.69 48.36
CA ILE A 214 -1.49 3.99 47.64
C ILE A 214 -2.12 2.88 46.76
N ALA A 215 -3.01 2.08 47.30
CA ALA A 215 -3.69 1.00 46.56
C ALA A 215 -4.45 1.58 45.34
N LEU A 216 -5.21 2.67 45.53
CA LEU A 216 -5.96 3.31 44.42
C LEU A 216 -5.01 3.79 43.31
N LEU A 217 -3.93 4.47 43.67
CA LEU A 217 -2.93 4.97 42.70
C LEU A 217 -2.25 3.80 41.98
N THR A 218 -1.77 2.79 42.74
CA THR A 218 -1.08 1.63 42.16
C THR A 218 -1.99 0.85 41.22
N VAL A 219 -3.23 0.54 41.63
CA VAL A 219 -4.21 -0.15 40.77
C VAL A 219 -4.51 0.66 39.51
N THR A 220 -4.69 1.98 39.63
CA THR A 220 -4.96 2.83 38.48
C THR A 220 -3.79 2.88 37.51
N VAL A 221 -2.55 3.00 38.02
CA VAL A 221 -1.32 2.97 37.19
C VAL A 221 -1.16 1.62 36.51
N LEU A 222 -1.37 0.52 37.23
CA LEU A 222 -1.29 -0.83 36.66
C LEU A 222 -2.35 -1.03 35.56
N LEU A 223 -3.60 -0.67 35.79
CA LEU A 223 -4.67 -0.76 34.80
C LEU A 223 -4.38 0.09 33.57
N LEU A 224 -3.91 1.32 33.76
CA LEU A 224 -3.54 2.19 32.64
C LEU A 224 -2.34 1.64 31.86
N THR A 225 -1.34 1.09 32.54
CA THR A 225 -0.19 0.46 31.88
C THR A 225 -0.61 -0.75 31.07
N CYS A 226 -1.46 -1.63 31.63
CA CYS A 226 -2.03 -2.76 30.91
C CYS A 226 -2.87 -2.31 29.71
N ALA A 227 -3.66 -1.26 29.87
CA ALA A 227 -4.48 -0.68 28.81
C ALA A 227 -3.61 -0.09 27.66
N LEU A 228 -2.57 0.68 27.99
CA LEU A 228 -1.62 1.21 27.01
C LEU A 228 -0.83 0.13 26.26
N ARG A 229 -0.62 -1.03 26.88
CA ARG A 229 -0.03 -2.19 26.22
C ARG A 229 -1.00 -2.94 25.32
N GLY A 230 -2.30 -2.86 25.58
CA GLY A 230 -3.34 -3.64 24.88
C GLY A 230 -3.18 -5.15 25.08
N SER A 231 -2.40 -5.57 26.07
CA SER A 231 -2.06 -6.98 26.32
C SER A 231 -1.66 -7.21 27.78
N LEU A 232 -2.12 -8.33 28.32
CA LEU A 232 -1.67 -8.88 29.61
C LEU A 232 -0.48 -9.84 29.46
N HIS A 233 -0.09 -10.17 28.24
CA HIS A 233 1.07 -11.03 27.95
C HIS A 233 2.40 -10.26 28.09
N SER A 234 3.51 -10.98 27.94
CA SER A 234 4.88 -10.43 28.05
C SER A 234 5.17 -9.28 27.08
N ARG A 235 4.51 -9.23 25.90
CA ARG A 235 4.66 -8.20 24.90
C ARG A 235 3.37 -7.38 24.66
N PRO A 236 3.48 -6.08 24.25
CA PRO A 236 2.33 -5.30 23.78
C PRO A 236 1.67 -5.92 22.55
N VAL A 237 0.41 -5.52 22.28
CA VAL A 237 -0.29 -5.92 21.05
C VAL A 237 0.48 -5.43 19.81
N GLN A 238 0.62 -6.33 18.81
CA GLN A 238 1.36 -6.09 17.55
C GLN A 238 0.49 -6.33 16.34
N GLN A 239 0.90 -5.82 15.17
CA GLN A 239 0.16 -5.98 13.91
C GLN A 239 -0.15 -7.45 13.59
N LYS A 240 0.80 -8.35 13.79
CA LYS A 240 0.63 -9.80 13.55
C LYS A 240 -0.46 -10.46 14.40
N ASP A 241 -0.85 -9.85 15.51
CA ASP A 241 -1.92 -10.37 16.37
C ASP A 241 -3.32 -10.18 15.74
N ALA A 242 -3.42 -9.50 14.60
CA ALA A 242 -4.66 -9.33 13.85
C ALA A 242 -5.01 -10.52 12.94
N ALA A 243 -4.08 -11.41 12.65
CA ALA A 243 -4.32 -12.64 11.88
C ALA A 243 -4.94 -13.72 12.79
N VAL A 244 -6.26 -13.71 12.95
CA VAL A 244 -6.98 -14.50 13.95
C VAL A 244 -8.00 -15.49 13.38
N THR A 245 -8.33 -15.37 12.09
CA THR A 245 -9.24 -16.23 11.36
C THR A 245 -8.63 -16.72 10.06
N LYS A 246 -9.27 -17.67 9.39
CA LYS A 246 -8.89 -18.07 8.03
C LYS A 246 -9.32 -17.04 6.98
N ASP A 247 -10.27 -16.18 7.31
CA ASP A 247 -10.80 -15.14 6.43
C ASP A 247 -9.92 -13.88 6.50
N GLN A 248 -9.29 -13.56 5.38
CA GLN A 248 -8.40 -12.39 5.27
C GLN A 248 -9.14 -11.06 5.38
N VAL A 249 -10.40 -11.00 4.93
CA VAL A 249 -11.22 -9.78 5.04
C VAL A 249 -11.55 -9.51 6.51
N LEU A 250 -11.91 -10.55 7.27
CA LEU A 250 -12.11 -10.44 8.71
C LEU A 250 -10.83 -10.05 9.46
N ASN A 251 -9.69 -10.62 9.09
CA ASN A 251 -8.40 -10.28 9.70
C ASN A 251 -8.04 -8.80 9.51
N LYS A 252 -8.37 -8.22 8.35
CA LYS A 252 -8.19 -6.78 8.08
C LYS A 252 -9.06 -5.89 8.97
N MET A 253 -10.21 -6.39 9.46
CA MET A 253 -11.13 -5.64 10.32
C MET A 253 -10.83 -5.73 11.82
N VAL A 254 -9.79 -6.52 12.22
CA VAL A 254 -9.41 -6.69 13.64
C VAL A 254 -8.82 -5.41 14.24
N MET A 255 -7.93 -4.73 13.51
CA MET A 255 -7.35 -3.47 13.97
C MET A 255 -8.40 -2.36 13.92
N ASN A 256 -8.23 -1.31 14.72
CA ASN A 256 -8.98 -0.07 14.53
C ASN A 256 -8.21 0.89 13.61
N PRO A 257 -8.84 1.94 13.06
CA PRO A 257 -8.21 2.87 12.12
C PRO A 257 -6.91 3.51 12.62
N PHE A 258 -6.82 3.81 13.93
CA PHE A 258 -5.62 4.41 14.52
C PHE A 258 -4.46 3.42 14.62
N ALA A 259 -4.75 2.17 14.97
CA ALA A 259 -3.74 1.11 15.00
C ALA A 259 -3.24 0.83 13.58
N ALA A 260 -4.13 0.74 12.58
CA ALA A 260 -3.78 0.57 11.19
C ALA A 260 -2.89 1.73 10.69
N ALA A 261 -3.31 2.98 10.91
CA ALA A 261 -2.51 4.16 10.56
C ALA A 261 -1.14 4.17 11.24
N LYS A 262 -1.08 3.86 12.55
CA LYS A 262 0.19 3.73 13.29
C LYS A 262 1.13 2.73 12.64
N TYR A 263 0.65 1.54 12.30
CA TYR A 263 1.48 0.51 11.68
C TYR A 263 1.88 0.87 10.24
N ALA A 264 1.00 1.50 9.48
CA ALA A 264 1.34 2.04 8.16
C ALA A 264 2.46 3.08 8.26
N ILE A 265 2.32 4.08 9.13
CA ILE A 265 3.35 5.13 9.36
C ILE A 265 4.67 4.52 9.83
N THR A 266 4.64 3.66 10.86
CA THR A 266 5.87 3.07 11.39
C THR A 266 6.54 2.13 10.39
N GLY A 267 5.76 1.42 9.58
CA GLY A 267 6.25 0.61 8.46
C GLY A 267 6.97 1.45 7.42
N GLN A 268 6.35 2.56 6.98
CA GLN A 268 6.93 3.48 6.00
C GLN A 268 8.20 4.16 6.53
N LEU A 269 8.19 4.63 7.77
CA LEU A 269 9.38 5.19 8.42
C LEU A 269 10.51 4.15 8.52
N LYS A 270 10.16 2.89 8.82
CA LYS A 270 11.14 1.81 8.88
C LYS A 270 11.71 1.49 7.50
N LEU A 271 10.88 1.46 6.45
CA LEU A 271 11.33 1.26 5.06
C LEU A 271 12.31 2.34 4.60
N ASN A 272 12.01 3.59 4.93
CA ASN A 272 12.85 4.75 4.57
C ASN A 272 14.07 4.93 5.49
N SER A 273 14.13 4.23 6.61
CA SER A 273 15.26 4.23 7.53
C SER A 273 16.32 3.20 7.14
N GLY A 274 17.53 3.29 7.67
CA GLY A 274 18.58 2.27 7.49
C GLY A 274 18.18 0.84 7.94
N LYS A 275 17.04 0.68 8.63
CA LYS A 275 16.50 -0.59 9.11
C LYS A 275 15.49 -1.27 8.18
N GLY A 276 15.18 -0.67 7.03
CA GLY A 276 14.22 -1.23 6.06
C GLY A 276 14.61 -2.61 5.55
N LEU A 277 15.90 -2.88 5.42
CA LEU A 277 16.42 -4.19 5.01
C LEU A 277 15.94 -5.35 5.89
N GLU A 278 15.82 -5.14 7.20
CA GLU A 278 15.37 -6.18 8.18
C GLU A 278 13.96 -6.72 7.90
N LEU A 279 13.16 -6.01 7.12
CA LEU A 279 11.83 -6.46 6.71
C LEU A 279 11.91 -7.65 5.73
N TYR A 280 12.96 -7.69 4.95
CA TYR A 280 13.21 -8.70 3.93
C TYR A 280 14.29 -9.69 4.37
N LEU A 281 15.40 -9.17 4.89
CA LEU A 281 16.56 -9.92 5.34
C LEU A 281 16.79 -9.64 6.84
N PRO A 282 16.18 -10.41 7.75
CA PRO A 282 16.32 -10.21 9.20
C PRO A 282 17.78 -10.27 9.66
N ASP A 283 18.57 -11.16 9.05
CA ASP A 283 20.00 -11.36 9.36
C ASP A 283 20.91 -10.35 8.62
N ARG A 284 20.34 -9.46 7.80
CA ARG A 284 21.03 -8.45 6.99
C ARG A 284 22.12 -9.01 6.04
N ASP A 285 22.06 -10.29 5.71
CA ASP A 285 23.03 -10.89 4.78
C ASP A 285 22.64 -10.63 3.33
N VAL A 286 23.10 -9.47 2.83
CA VAL A 286 22.89 -9.04 1.44
C VAL A 286 23.69 -9.91 0.47
N ARG A 287 24.85 -10.45 0.91
CA ARG A 287 25.71 -11.28 0.06
C ARG A 287 25.07 -12.64 -0.21
N ASP A 288 24.48 -13.26 0.79
CA ASP A 288 23.76 -14.52 0.60
C ASP A 288 22.47 -14.31 -0.22
N ALA A 289 21.76 -13.20 -0.01
CA ALA A 289 20.66 -12.83 -0.88
C ALA A 289 21.11 -12.65 -2.35
N ALA A 290 22.24 -11.99 -2.60
CA ALA A 290 22.80 -11.84 -3.94
C ALA A 290 23.15 -13.19 -4.58
N ARG A 291 23.73 -14.14 -3.82
CA ARG A 291 24.01 -15.50 -4.30
C ARG A 291 22.75 -16.27 -4.71
N LEU A 292 21.67 -16.12 -3.92
CA LEU A 292 20.38 -16.74 -4.28
C LEU A 292 19.79 -16.18 -5.58
N CYS A 293 20.07 -14.91 -5.90
CA CYS A 293 19.57 -14.24 -7.10
C CYS A 293 20.49 -14.46 -8.31
N ALA A 294 21.78 -14.77 -8.10
CA ALA A 294 22.74 -14.98 -9.17
C ALA A 294 22.36 -16.21 -10.03
N LYS A 295 22.54 -16.08 -11.35
CA LYS A 295 22.32 -17.18 -12.32
C LYS A 295 23.65 -17.67 -12.92
N HIS A 296 24.75 -17.39 -12.23
CA HIS A 296 26.11 -17.79 -12.59
C HIS A 296 26.93 -18.09 -11.34
N ASP A 297 27.99 -18.83 -11.46
CA ASP A 297 28.87 -19.25 -10.35
C ASP A 297 30.07 -18.30 -10.13
N GLU A 298 30.15 -17.20 -10.88
CA GLU A 298 31.23 -16.23 -10.74
C GLU A 298 31.20 -15.52 -9.38
N PRO A 299 32.37 -15.12 -8.84
CA PRO A 299 32.44 -14.39 -7.59
C PRO A 299 31.71 -13.04 -7.66
N LEU A 300 30.86 -12.75 -6.70
CA LEU A 300 30.13 -11.50 -6.60
C LEU A 300 30.99 -10.44 -5.89
N THR A 301 31.29 -9.34 -6.57
CA THR A 301 32.01 -8.18 -6.03
C THR A 301 31.05 -7.07 -5.62
N SER A 302 29.91 -6.99 -6.29
CA SER A 302 28.83 -6.04 -6.04
C SER A 302 27.44 -6.74 -6.07
N VAL A 303 26.41 -6.03 -5.63
CA VAL A 303 25.02 -6.55 -5.73
C VAL A 303 24.54 -6.57 -7.18
N ASP A 304 25.08 -5.71 -8.05
CA ASP A 304 24.73 -5.67 -9.46
C ASP A 304 25.21 -6.93 -10.20
N ASP A 305 26.31 -7.56 -9.76
CA ASP A 305 26.85 -8.79 -10.37
C ASP A 305 25.83 -9.94 -10.30
N ALA A 306 24.99 -9.99 -9.26
CA ALA A 306 23.94 -11.00 -9.15
C ALA A 306 22.89 -10.93 -10.27
N LEU A 307 22.81 -9.79 -10.96
CA LEU A 307 21.84 -9.54 -12.04
C LEU A 307 22.42 -9.79 -13.43
N ILE A 308 23.71 -10.12 -13.56
CA ILE A 308 24.36 -10.38 -14.85
C ILE A 308 23.69 -11.54 -15.58
N ARG A 309 23.41 -11.35 -16.86
CA ARG A 309 22.88 -12.33 -17.80
C ARG A 309 23.66 -12.22 -19.09
N VAL A 310 23.82 -13.34 -19.77
CA VAL A 310 24.49 -13.42 -21.08
C VAL A 310 23.48 -13.92 -22.11
N ALA A 311 23.20 -13.09 -23.11
CA ALA A 311 22.22 -13.40 -24.14
C ALA A 311 22.62 -14.64 -24.94
N LYS A 312 21.59 -15.52 -25.18
CA LYS A 312 21.74 -16.72 -26.01
C LYS A 312 21.75 -16.39 -27.51
N GLY A 313 21.30 -15.17 -27.85
CA GLY A 313 21.09 -14.71 -29.21
C GLY A 313 19.65 -14.93 -29.69
N PRO A 314 19.19 -14.10 -30.65
CA PRO A 314 17.82 -14.14 -31.12
C PRO A 314 17.50 -15.46 -31.81
N GLN A 315 16.35 -16.06 -31.46
CA GLN A 315 15.85 -17.30 -32.10
C GLN A 315 15.11 -17.02 -33.41
N GLY A 316 14.80 -15.75 -33.71
CA GLY A 316 14.08 -15.30 -34.90
C GLY A 316 14.67 -14.02 -35.46
N VAL A 317 13.85 -13.27 -36.21
CA VAL A 317 14.24 -11.95 -36.73
C VAL A 317 14.14 -10.92 -35.62
N PRO A 318 15.20 -10.19 -35.24
CA PRO A 318 15.10 -9.17 -34.21
C PRO A 318 14.09 -8.08 -34.59
N PRO A 319 13.26 -7.61 -33.64
CA PRO A 319 12.29 -6.55 -33.93
C PRO A 319 12.98 -5.22 -34.23
N LYS A 320 12.50 -4.53 -35.26
CA LYS A 320 12.96 -3.16 -35.59
C LYS A 320 12.38 -2.14 -34.61
N HIS A 321 11.14 -2.32 -34.23
CA HIS A 321 10.46 -1.49 -33.24
C HIS A 321 9.89 -2.37 -32.14
N VAL A 322 10.04 -1.96 -30.90
CA VAL A 322 9.36 -2.55 -29.74
C VAL A 322 8.36 -1.54 -29.22
N PHE A 323 7.10 -1.89 -29.21
CA PHE A 323 6.02 -1.14 -28.56
C PHE A 323 5.65 -1.86 -27.26
N PHE A 324 6.13 -1.34 -26.15
CA PHE A 324 5.75 -1.83 -24.84
C PHE A 324 4.58 -1.01 -24.32
N ILE A 325 3.43 -1.65 -24.13
CA ILE A 325 2.16 -1.00 -23.78
C ILE A 325 1.78 -1.44 -22.38
N LEU A 326 1.90 -0.53 -21.43
CA LEU A 326 1.51 -0.70 -20.05
C LEU A 326 0.10 -0.10 -19.88
N MET A 327 -0.90 -1.00 -19.83
CA MET A 327 -2.30 -0.64 -19.79
C MET A 327 -2.72 -0.30 -18.35
N GLU A 328 -3.32 0.87 -18.17
CA GLU A 328 -3.83 1.32 -16.87
C GLU A 328 -4.84 0.34 -16.29
N SER A 329 -4.54 -0.19 -15.10
CA SER A 329 -5.45 -1.03 -14.29
C SER A 329 -6.06 -2.23 -15.02
N TYR A 330 -5.35 -2.81 -15.99
CA TYR A 330 -5.89 -3.87 -16.84
C TYR A 330 -5.76 -5.25 -16.18
N ASP A 331 -6.89 -5.75 -15.67
CA ASP A 331 -6.98 -7.02 -14.95
C ASP A 331 -6.92 -8.25 -15.89
N ALA A 332 -6.49 -9.39 -15.35
CA ALA A 332 -6.57 -10.68 -16.07
C ALA A 332 -7.97 -11.31 -16.00
N TRP A 333 -8.77 -11.04 -14.97
CA TRP A 333 -10.08 -11.70 -14.77
C TRP A 333 -11.05 -11.56 -15.96
N PRO A 334 -11.09 -10.43 -16.73
CA PRO A 334 -11.98 -10.32 -17.89
C PRO A 334 -11.65 -11.30 -19.02
N THR A 335 -10.45 -11.88 -19.02
CA THR A 335 -10.03 -12.88 -20.00
C THR A 335 -10.51 -14.30 -19.68
N LEU A 336 -11.10 -14.51 -18.48
CA LEU A 336 -11.63 -15.81 -18.07
C LEU A 336 -12.96 -16.12 -18.77
N ASP A 337 -13.16 -17.40 -19.11
CA ASP A 337 -14.33 -17.81 -19.88
C ASP A 337 -15.65 -17.48 -19.21
N ARG A 338 -15.71 -17.51 -17.87
CA ARG A 338 -16.90 -17.12 -17.09
C ARG A 338 -17.32 -15.67 -17.22
N TYR A 339 -16.44 -14.78 -17.72
CA TYR A 339 -16.73 -13.35 -17.90
C TYR A 339 -16.80 -12.93 -19.38
N ARG A 340 -16.71 -13.91 -20.30
CA ARG A 340 -16.66 -13.66 -21.74
C ARG A 340 -17.90 -12.94 -22.28
N SER A 341 -19.05 -13.12 -21.67
CA SER A 341 -20.30 -12.44 -22.06
C SER A 341 -20.22 -10.92 -21.97
N LEU A 342 -19.26 -10.35 -21.19
CA LEU A 342 -19.01 -8.92 -21.13
C LEU A 342 -18.22 -8.37 -22.33
N GLY A 343 -17.46 -9.21 -23.04
CA GLY A 343 -16.66 -8.81 -24.20
C GLY A 343 -15.59 -7.73 -23.91
N LEU A 344 -15.06 -7.68 -22.67
CA LEU A 344 -14.19 -6.57 -22.22
C LEU A 344 -12.77 -6.64 -22.79
N SER A 345 -12.27 -7.84 -23.18
CA SER A 345 -10.87 -8.09 -23.55
C SER A 345 -10.74 -8.84 -24.88
N GLU A 346 -11.66 -8.62 -25.82
CA GLU A 346 -11.70 -9.39 -27.07
C GLU A 346 -10.51 -9.10 -27.99
N ARG A 347 -10.06 -7.85 -28.04
CA ARG A 347 -8.90 -7.44 -28.85
C ARG A 347 -7.61 -8.00 -28.30
N LEU A 348 -7.42 -7.93 -26.97
CA LEU A 348 -6.26 -8.52 -26.28
C LEU A 348 -6.20 -10.03 -26.53
N LEU A 349 -7.33 -10.72 -26.40
CA LEU A 349 -7.42 -12.17 -26.61
C LEU A 349 -7.18 -12.57 -28.07
N ASP A 350 -7.62 -11.75 -29.04
CA ASP A 350 -7.32 -12.00 -30.45
C ASP A 350 -5.82 -11.87 -30.75
N LEU A 351 -5.16 -10.82 -30.21
CA LEU A 351 -3.71 -10.68 -30.31
C LEU A 351 -2.99 -11.87 -29.65
N GLY A 352 -3.49 -12.31 -28.49
CA GLY A 352 -2.95 -13.47 -27.77
C GLY A 352 -3.07 -14.78 -28.57
N LYS A 353 -4.16 -15.00 -29.30
CA LYS A 353 -4.34 -16.17 -30.18
C LYS A 353 -3.35 -16.21 -31.37
N ARG A 354 -2.92 -15.02 -31.79
CA ARG A 354 -1.98 -14.83 -32.91
C ARG A 354 -0.52 -14.68 -32.45
N GLY A 355 -0.28 -14.59 -31.14
CA GLY A 355 1.02 -14.39 -30.52
C GLY A 355 1.26 -15.31 -29.34
N VAL A 356 1.92 -14.78 -28.32
CA VAL A 356 2.14 -15.43 -27.01
C VAL A 356 1.20 -14.81 -26.00
N PHE A 357 0.45 -15.61 -25.28
CA PHE A 357 -0.50 -15.17 -24.27
C PHE A 357 -0.30 -15.90 -22.95
N SER A 358 -0.39 -15.14 -21.85
CA SER A 358 -0.53 -15.71 -20.53
C SER A 358 -1.56 -14.93 -19.70
N ARG A 359 -2.44 -15.67 -19.04
CA ARG A 359 -3.27 -15.19 -17.95
C ARG A 359 -2.70 -15.55 -16.57
N LYS A 360 -1.60 -16.35 -16.52
CA LYS A 360 -0.89 -16.73 -15.30
C LYS A 360 0.28 -15.77 -15.06
N PHE A 361 -0.06 -14.49 -14.87
CA PHE A 361 0.92 -13.42 -14.84
C PHE A 361 0.59 -12.40 -13.72
N VAL A 362 1.62 -11.89 -13.07
CA VAL A 362 1.46 -10.95 -11.95
C VAL A 362 2.29 -9.69 -12.14
N SER A 363 1.73 -8.56 -11.68
CA SER A 363 2.40 -7.27 -11.74
C SER A 363 3.53 -7.12 -10.73
N ALA A 364 4.55 -6.33 -11.06
CA ALA A 364 5.67 -6.02 -10.16
C ALA A 364 5.23 -5.21 -8.93
N SER A 365 4.15 -4.44 -9.04
CA SER A 365 3.60 -3.64 -7.97
C SER A 365 2.08 -3.51 -8.10
N SER A 366 1.50 -2.77 -7.18
CA SER A 366 0.05 -2.56 -7.06
C SER A 366 -0.37 -1.12 -7.34
N GLY A 367 0.51 -0.34 -7.97
CA GLY A 367 0.25 1.03 -8.42
C GLY A 367 1.12 1.38 -9.62
N THR A 368 0.63 2.28 -10.48
CA THR A 368 1.25 2.64 -11.76
C THR A 368 2.69 3.13 -11.59
N MET A 369 2.95 4.10 -10.71
CA MET A 369 4.30 4.66 -10.57
C MET A 369 5.31 3.65 -10.02
N THR A 370 4.91 2.80 -9.10
CA THR A 370 5.81 1.79 -8.51
C THR A 370 6.07 0.64 -9.48
N THR A 371 5.07 0.23 -10.27
CA THR A 371 5.26 -0.71 -11.39
C THR A 371 6.19 -0.13 -12.45
N PHE A 372 5.91 1.10 -12.86
CA PHE A 372 6.72 1.83 -13.82
C PHE A 372 8.19 1.96 -13.36
N ALA A 373 8.41 2.37 -12.09
CA ALA A 373 9.75 2.48 -11.53
C ALA A 373 10.48 1.13 -11.48
N SER A 374 9.78 0.06 -11.09
CA SER A 374 10.33 -1.31 -11.09
C SER A 374 10.75 -1.73 -12.49
N MET A 375 9.91 -1.49 -13.50
CA MET A 375 10.21 -1.87 -14.88
C MET A 375 11.36 -1.06 -15.48
N LEU A 376 11.42 0.25 -15.22
CA LEU A 376 12.50 1.10 -15.74
C LEU A 376 13.85 0.78 -15.13
N THR A 377 13.89 0.52 -13.83
CA THR A 377 15.13 0.22 -13.11
C THR A 377 15.56 -1.24 -13.23
N GLY A 378 14.65 -2.14 -13.65
CA GLY A 378 14.88 -3.58 -13.64
C GLY A 378 14.99 -4.18 -12.23
N LEU A 379 14.56 -3.45 -11.18
CA LEU A 379 14.60 -3.87 -9.78
C LEU A 379 13.20 -4.12 -9.22
N ALA A 380 13.07 -5.04 -8.27
CA ALA A 380 11.79 -5.30 -7.62
C ALA A 380 11.32 -4.11 -6.79
N ASP A 381 9.99 -3.92 -6.70
CA ASP A 381 9.40 -2.91 -5.81
C ASP A 381 9.60 -3.29 -4.34
N ALA A 382 10.61 -2.70 -3.74
CA ALA A 382 10.98 -2.91 -2.34
C ALA A 382 10.20 -2.02 -1.36
N GLY A 383 9.10 -1.41 -1.79
CA GLY A 383 8.24 -0.59 -0.94
C GLY A 383 8.79 0.79 -0.59
N VAL A 384 9.87 1.20 -1.25
CA VAL A 384 10.40 2.56 -1.18
C VAL A 384 9.93 3.36 -2.39
N THR A 385 9.80 4.67 -2.24
CA THR A 385 9.48 5.57 -3.36
C THR A 385 10.73 5.74 -4.24
N THR A 386 10.95 4.77 -5.13
CA THR A 386 12.16 4.62 -5.95
C THR A 386 12.48 5.91 -6.72
N ASN A 387 11.50 6.52 -7.35
CA ASN A 387 11.65 7.76 -8.13
C ASN A 387 12.09 9.00 -7.31
N TYR A 388 12.09 8.92 -5.97
CA TYR A 388 12.56 9.99 -5.08
C TYR A 388 13.90 9.67 -4.41
N GLN A 389 14.44 8.44 -4.58
CA GLN A 389 15.69 8.06 -3.93
C GLN A 389 16.90 8.74 -4.61
N PRO A 390 17.91 9.20 -3.84
CA PRO A 390 19.09 9.86 -4.41
C PRO A 390 19.88 9.00 -5.41
N LEU A 391 19.98 7.70 -5.15
CA LEU A 391 20.74 6.77 -6.00
C LEU A 391 20.07 6.46 -7.34
N THR A 392 18.80 6.83 -7.51
CA THR A 392 18.07 6.68 -8.78
C THR A 392 18.23 7.89 -9.73
N ARG A 393 19.07 8.86 -9.36
CA ARG A 393 19.41 10.01 -10.22
C ARG A 393 20.30 9.62 -11.40
N GLN A 394 20.79 8.40 -11.41
CA GLN A 394 21.54 7.80 -12.51
C GLN A 394 20.96 6.42 -12.82
N PRO A 395 21.02 5.96 -14.07
CA PRO A 395 20.58 4.61 -14.41
C PRO A 395 21.37 3.56 -13.63
N PHE A 396 20.68 2.52 -13.20
CA PHE A 396 21.33 1.30 -12.71
C PHE A 396 21.84 0.46 -13.90
N PRO A 397 22.78 -0.47 -13.71
CA PRO A 397 23.14 -1.44 -14.74
C PRO A 397 21.95 -2.23 -15.30
N SER A 398 20.94 -2.46 -14.45
CA SER A 398 19.67 -3.13 -14.81
C SER A 398 18.61 -2.21 -15.44
N SER A 399 18.87 -0.89 -15.52
CA SER A 399 17.93 0.05 -16.16
C SER A 399 17.78 -0.25 -17.65
N ILE A 400 16.54 -0.34 -18.12
CA ILE A 400 16.24 -0.88 -19.46
C ILE A 400 16.70 0.02 -20.61
N ASN A 401 16.61 1.35 -20.47
CA ASN A 401 16.90 2.27 -21.56
C ASN A 401 18.37 2.25 -22.02
N PRO A 402 19.37 2.27 -21.12
CA PRO A 402 20.77 2.12 -21.54
C PRO A 402 21.04 0.79 -22.26
N ILE A 403 20.33 -0.29 -21.89
CA ILE A 403 20.46 -1.60 -22.56
C ILE A 403 19.90 -1.51 -23.98
N PHE A 404 18.68 -0.97 -24.18
CA PHE A 404 18.11 -0.75 -25.51
C PHE A 404 18.97 0.15 -26.38
N GLN A 405 19.58 1.19 -25.82
CA GLN A 405 20.48 2.08 -26.55
C GLN A 405 21.76 1.37 -27.01
N LYS A 406 22.36 0.51 -26.17
CA LYS A 406 23.47 -0.35 -26.56
C LYS A 406 23.10 -1.32 -27.69
N LEU A 407 21.83 -1.73 -27.75
CA LEU A 407 21.28 -2.55 -28.84
C LEU A 407 20.85 -1.73 -30.08
N GLY A 408 21.11 -0.42 -30.09
CA GLY A 408 20.86 0.47 -31.23
C GLY A 408 19.44 1.01 -31.35
N LEU A 409 18.61 0.86 -30.33
CA LEU A 409 17.24 1.36 -30.35
C LEU A 409 17.14 2.75 -29.71
N ARG A 410 16.42 3.65 -30.36
CA ARG A 410 16.06 4.96 -29.77
C ARG A 410 14.94 4.78 -28.75
N THR A 411 15.13 5.29 -27.54
CA THR A 411 14.20 5.08 -26.41
C THR A 411 13.25 6.26 -26.24
N ARG A 412 11.94 5.99 -26.27
CA ARG A 412 10.87 6.98 -26.14
C ARG A 412 9.87 6.58 -25.07
N MET A 413 9.43 7.59 -24.31
CA MET A 413 8.35 7.46 -23.33
C MET A 413 7.12 8.22 -23.85
N PHE A 414 5.95 7.56 -23.83
CA PHE A 414 4.65 8.13 -24.12
C PHE A 414 3.75 7.93 -22.91
N LEU A 415 3.45 9.01 -22.19
CA LEU A 415 2.60 8.99 -21.00
C LEU A 415 1.23 9.56 -21.36
N GLY A 416 0.17 8.80 -21.17
CA GLY A 416 -1.23 9.24 -21.32
C GLY A 416 -1.63 10.36 -20.36
N GLY A 417 -0.85 10.61 -19.32
CA GLY A 417 -1.05 11.64 -18.31
C GLY A 417 -0.11 12.83 -18.41
N PHE A 418 0.23 13.41 -17.26
CA PHE A 418 1.08 14.58 -17.11
C PHE A 418 2.40 14.25 -16.43
N PHE A 419 3.49 14.84 -16.88
CA PHE A 419 4.82 14.67 -16.27
C PHE A 419 4.99 15.36 -14.91
N SER A 420 4.08 16.25 -14.51
CA SER A 420 4.01 16.80 -13.16
C SER A 420 3.72 15.72 -12.10
N TRP A 421 3.13 14.58 -12.54
CA TRP A 421 2.84 13.46 -11.67
C TRP A 421 4.11 12.79 -11.16
N GLN A 422 4.32 12.81 -9.85
CA GLN A 422 5.39 12.10 -9.12
C GLN A 422 6.81 12.23 -9.71
N ARG A 423 7.20 13.40 -10.24
CA ARG A 423 8.51 13.62 -10.89
C ARG A 423 8.78 12.66 -12.07
N SER A 424 7.76 12.18 -12.75
CA SER A 424 7.93 11.16 -13.80
C SER A 424 8.83 11.64 -14.96
N ASP A 425 8.81 12.94 -15.29
CA ASP A 425 9.73 13.55 -16.26
C ASP A 425 11.19 13.41 -15.87
N ALA A 426 11.54 13.90 -14.69
CA ALA A 426 12.91 13.85 -14.19
C ALA A 426 13.37 12.39 -14.04
N PHE A 427 12.52 11.53 -13.50
CA PHE A 427 12.83 10.11 -13.31
C PHE A 427 13.05 9.39 -14.65
N CYS A 428 12.23 9.64 -15.67
CA CYS A 428 12.44 9.09 -17.02
C CYS A 428 13.78 9.50 -17.62
N LEU A 429 14.14 10.78 -17.51
CA LEU A 429 15.44 11.27 -17.98
C LEU A 429 16.60 10.66 -17.18
N GLU A 430 16.47 10.60 -15.86
CA GLU A 430 17.43 9.97 -14.95
C GLU A 430 17.61 8.48 -15.24
N GLN A 431 16.57 7.78 -15.77
CA GLN A 431 16.64 6.39 -16.20
C GLN A 431 16.93 6.21 -17.70
N GLY A 432 17.35 7.26 -18.38
CA GLY A 432 17.99 7.23 -19.69
C GLY A 432 17.05 7.27 -20.90
N PHE A 433 15.78 7.66 -20.79
CA PHE A 433 14.98 7.95 -21.98
C PHE A 433 15.53 9.14 -22.78
N GLN A 434 15.53 9.01 -24.10
CA GLN A 434 16.01 10.05 -25.01
C GLN A 434 14.91 11.03 -25.42
N GLU A 435 13.67 10.59 -25.47
CA GLU A 435 12.51 11.41 -25.82
C GLU A 435 11.36 11.14 -24.86
N LEU A 436 10.68 12.21 -24.43
CA LEU A 436 9.56 12.16 -23.51
C LEU A 436 8.36 12.89 -24.11
N TYR A 437 7.20 12.21 -24.11
CA TYR A 437 5.94 12.75 -24.58
C TYR A 437 4.83 12.51 -23.57
N ALA A 438 4.08 13.56 -23.22
CA ALA A 438 2.94 13.50 -22.30
C ALA A 438 1.76 14.30 -22.86
N ALA A 439 0.63 14.30 -22.21
CA ALA A 439 -0.61 14.94 -22.65
C ALA A 439 -0.44 16.33 -23.27
N PRO A 440 0.34 17.30 -22.75
CA PRO A 440 0.52 18.61 -23.37
C PRO A 440 1.10 18.58 -24.77
N HIS A 441 1.84 17.52 -25.16
CA HIS A 441 2.44 17.40 -26.49
C HIS A 441 1.43 17.01 -27.58
N PHE A 442 0.34 16.31 -27.22
CA PHE A 442 -0.61 15.76 -28.17
C PHE A 442 -2.07 16.16 -27.93
N ALA A 443 -2.37 16.72 -26.78
CA ALA A 443 -3.67 17.25 -26.41
C ALA A 443 -3.55 18.66 -25.79
N PRO A 444 -3.09 19.68 -26.53
CA PRO A 444 -2.90 21.04 -25.99
C PRO A 444 -4.21 21.70 -25.52
N LYS A 445 -5.34 21.27 -26.08
CA LYS A 445 -6.69 21.55 -25.55
C LYS A 445 -7.17 20.22 -24.97
N LEU A 446 -7.16 20.10 -23.67
CA LEU A 446 -7.48 18.87 -22.97
C LEU A 446 -8.94 18.47 -23.22
N ASN A 447 -9.14 17.47 -24.08
CA ASN A 447 -10.37 16.68 -24.14
C ASN A 447 -10.09 15.41 -23.31
N GLY A 448 -10.48 15.42 -22.06
CA GLY A 448 -10.17 14.33 -21.12
C GLY A 448 -10.51 14.76 -19.71
N ASN A 449 -9.83 14.17 -18.76
CA ASN A 449 -9.98 14.49 -17.34
C ASN A 449 -8.63 15.00 -16.76
N GLU A 450 -8.60 15.22 -15.45
CA GLU A 450 -7.42 15.67 -14.72
C GLU A 450 -6.20 14.74 -14.79
N TRP A 451 -6.40 13.50 -15.26
CA TRP A 451 -5.32 12.49 -15.41
C TRP A 451 -4.77 12.43 -16.83
N GLY A 452 -5.53 12.90 -17.84
CA GLY A 452 -5.08 12.97 -19.22
C GLY A 452 -6.19 12.81 -20.25
N PRO A 453 -5.87 12.86 -21.56
CA PRO A 453 -6.78 12.54 -22.65
C PRO A 453 -7.03 11.03 -22.72
N ASP A 454 -8.05 10.63 -23.49
CA ASP A 454 -8.33 9.23 -23.75
C ASP A 454 -7.24 8.53 -24.59
N ASP A 455 -7.20 7.20 -24.54
CA ASP A 455 -6.15 6.38 -25.14
C ASP A 455 -6.10 6.49 -26.67
N ARG A 456 -7.22 6.81 -27.35
CA ARG A 456 -7.24 7.07 -28.80
C ARG A 456 -6.28 8.21 -29.17
N VAL A 457 -6.35 9.31 -28.41
CA VAL A 457 -5.52 10.50 -28.66
C VAL A 457 -4.04 10.18 -28.45
N LEU A 458 -3.72 9.41 -27.40
CA LEU A 458 -2.37 8.93 -27.12
C LEU A 458 -1.86 8.05 -28.27
N PHE A 459 -2.59 7.01 -28.65
CA PHE A 459 -2.19 6.06 -29.69
C PHE A 459 -2.05 6.72 -31.07
N ASP A 460 -2.95 7.61 -31.44
CA ASP A 460 -2.85 8.40 -32.68
C ASP A 460 -1.58 9.26 -32.69
N PHE A 461 -1.16 9.79 -31.56
CA PHE A 461 0.09 10.53 -31.45
C PHE A 461 1.31 9.61 -31.60
N VAL A 462 1.33 8.47 -30.95
CA VAL A 462 2.41 7.47 -31.07
C VAL A 462 2.62 7.08 -32.53
N LEU A 463 1.53 6.82 -33.27
CA LEU A 463 1.59 6.51 -34.71
C LEU A 463 2.22 7.62 -35.56
N ARG A 464 2.12 8.87 -35.14
CA ARG A 464 2.74 10.01 -35.86
C ARG A 464 4.18 10.30 -35.43
N ALA A 465 4.49 10.08 -34.14
CA ALA A 465 5.76 10.48 -33.53
C ALA A 465 6.90 9.50 -33.77
N VAL A 466 6.62 8.22 -33.95
CA VAL A 466 7.64 7.21 -34.19
C VAL A 466 8.10 7.25 -35.65
N ASP A 467 9.42 7.33 -35.87
CA ASP A 467 10.01 7.25 -37.22
C ASP A 467 10.08 5.78 -37.69
N PRO A 468 9.39 5.39 -38.78
CA PRO A 468 9.40 4.04 -39.30
C PRO A 468 10.81 3.55 -39.74
N LYS A 469 11.74 4.46 -39.96
CA LYS A 469 13.08 4.13 -40.47
C LYS A 469 14.09 3.81 -39.36
N ALA A 470 13.95 4.45 -38.19
CA ALA A 470 14.90 4.31 -37.08
C ALA A 470 14.43 3.28 -36.06
N PRO A 471 15.23 2.25 -35.76
CA PRO A 471 14.88 1.27 -34.71
C PRO A 471 14.54 1.96 -33.37
N SER A 472 13.50 1.49 -32.68
CA SER A 472 13.05 2.16 -31.47
C SER A 472 12.44 1.23 -30.44
N PHE A 473 12.64 1.61 -29.18
CA PHE A 473 11.88 1.14 -28.02
C PHE A 473 10.90 2.24 -27.58
N ASN A 474 9.63 1.94 -27.59
CA ASN A 474 8.55 2.88 -27.30
C ASN A 474 7.77 2.36 -26.10
N PHE A 475 7.95 3.00 -24.94
CA PHE A 475 7.24 2.71 -23.69
C PHE A 475 5.98 3.56 -23.63
N ILE A 476 4.82 2.96 -23.63
CA ILE A 476 3.51 3.62 -23.68
C ILE A 476 2.75 3.29 -22.41
N VAL A 477 2.26 4.30 -21.69
CA VAL A 477 1.41 4.14 -20.50
C VAL A 477 0.06 4.78 -20.79
N THR A 478 -1.01 3.99 -20.72
CA THR A 478 -2.38 4.44 -21.01
C THR A 478 -3.05 5.05 -19.76
N SER A 479 -4.25 5.64 -19.91
CA SER A 479 -4.94 6.32 -18.81
C SER A 479 -6.48 6.23 -18.85
N SER A 480 -7.09 5.66 -19.89
CA SER A 480 -8.56 5.71 -20.05
C SER A 480 -9.33 4.93 -19.00
N PHE A 481 -8.78 3.84 -18.47
CA PHE A 481 -9.41 3.04 -17.41
C PHE A 481 -9.05 3.55 -16.01
N HIS A 482 -8.87 4.87 -15.87
CA HIS A 482 -8.61 5.53 -14.58
C HIS A 482 -9.83 6.36 -14.12
N PRO A 483 -10.17 6.36 -12.81
CA PRO A 483 -11.15 7.31 -12.29
C PRO A 483 -10.81 8.77 -12.65
N PRO A 484 -11.81 9.63 -12.93
CA PRO A 484 -13.25 9.53 -12.68
C PRO A 484 -14.07 8.87 -13.79
N PHE A 485 -13.48 8.05 -14.69
CA PHE A 485 -14.20 7.32 -15.73
C PHE A 485 -15.05 8.25 -16.63
N SER A 486 -14.39 9.17 -17.34
CA SER A 486 -15.05 10.27 -18.07
C SER A 486 -15.30 10.00 -19.55
N VAL A 487 -14.83 8.86 -20.11
CA VAL A 487 -15.08 8.51 -21.52
C VAL A 487 -16.56 8.19 -21.73
N ASP A 488 -17.15 8.72 -22.79
CA ASP A 488 -18.51 8.33 -23.23
C ASP A 488 -18.48 6.94 -23.89
N VAL A 489 -18.41 5.91 -23.07
CA VAL A 489 -18.28 4.53 -23.53
C VAL A 489 -19.47 4.07 -24.37
N TYR A 490 -20.66 4.57 -24.08
CA TYR A 490 -21.86 4.25 -24.86
C TYR A 490 -21.87 4.96 -26.23
N GLY A 491 -21.40 6.19 -26.30
CA GLY A 491 -21.17 6.88 -27.57
C GLY A 491 -20.12 6.20 -28.45
N HIS A 492 -19.17 5.50 -27.83
CA HIS A 492 -18.18 4.67 -28.52
C HIS A 492 -18.68 3.25 -28.86
N GLY A 493 -19.90 2.89 -28.46
CA GLY A 493 -20.53 1.62 -28.84
C GLY A 493 -20.40 0.49 -27.81
N PHE A 494 -20.11 0.78 -26.52
CA PHE A 494 -20.16 -0.24 -25.48
C PHE A 494 -21.54 -0.90 -25.44
N PRO A 495 -21.62 -2.25 -25.63
CA PRO A 495 -22.91 -2.89 -25.93
C PRO A 495 -23.82 -3.09 -24.72
N HIS A 496 -23.27 -3.08 -23.51
CA HIS A 496 -24.02 -3.47 -22.32
C HIS A 496 -24.57 -2.27 -21.57
N LYS A 497 -25.91 -2.11 -21.56
CA LYS A 497 -26.63 -1.17 -20.68
C LYS A 497 -27.12 -1.82 -19.40
N GLU A 498 -27.17 -3.17 -19.38
CA GLU A 498 -27.51 -3.99 -18.23
C GLU A 498 -26.52 -5.15 -18.13
N MET A 499 -26.35 -5.67 -16.91
CA MET A 499 -25.48 -6.81 -16.67
C MET A 499 -26.00 -8.05 -17.42
N PRO A 500 -25.13 -8.78 -18.15
CA PRO A 500 -25.49 -10.05 -18.78
C PRO A 500 -26.15 -11.02 -17.80
N ALA A 501 -27.12 -11.79 -18.28
CA ALA A 501 -27.99 -12.61 -17.43
C ALA A 501 -27.23 -13.68 -16.63
N ASP A 502 -26.18 -14.25 -17.23
CA ASP A 502 -25.28 -15.25 -16.64
C ASP A 502 -24.42 -14.69 -15.49
N LEU A 503 -24.24 -13.36 -15.44
CA LEU A 503 -23.42 -12.69 -14.45
C LEU A 503 -24.21 -11.98 -13.34
N LYS A 504 -25.55 -11.87 -13.48
CA LYS A 504 -26.40 -11.15 -12.50
C LYS A 504 -26.31 -11.71 -11.08
N SER A 505 -26.00 -12.99 -10.90
CA SER A 505 -25.92 -13.63 -9.58
C SER A 505 -24.63 -13.30 -8.82
N ILE A 506 -23.56 -12.95 -9.52
CA ILE A 506 -22.24 -12.69 -8.93
C ILE A 506 -21.85 -11.20 -8.98
N ALA A 507 -22.52 -10.45 -9.85
CA ALA A 507 -22.21 -9.04 -10.07
C ALA A 507 -22.80 -8.13 -9.01
N THR A 508 -22.13 -7.01 -8.75
CA THR A 508 -22.74 -5.90 -8.01
C THR A 508 -23.92 -5.32 -8.80
N SER A 509 -24.97 -4.90 -8.09
CA SER A 509 -26.16 -4.28 -8.69
C SER A 509 -26.00 -2.80 -9.04
N ASP A 510 -24.81 -2.25 -8.89
CA ASP A 510 -24.52 -0.83 -9.18
C ASP A 510 -24.45 -0.57 -10.69
N PRO A 511 -25.33 0.24 -11.28
CA PRO A 511 -25.29 0.61 -12.70
C PRO A 511 -24.00 1.36 -13.11
N GLU A 512 -23.44 2.17 -12.21
CA GLU A 512 -22.21 2.91 -12.45
C GLU A 512 -21.01 1.95 -12.63
N TYR A 513 -21.09 0.78 -12.00
CA TYR A 513 -20.06 -0.24 -12.15
C TYR A 513 -19.96 -0.77 -13.58
N LEU A 514 -21.12 -0.97 -14.25
CA LEU A 514 -21.14 -1.43 -15.66
C LEU A 514 -20.55 -0.36 -16.59
N ARG A 515 -20.87 0.91 -16.35
CA ARG A 515 -20.28 2.04 -17.09
C ARG A 515 -18.76 2.09 -16.90
N MET A 516 -18.29 1.86 -15.67
CA MET A 516 -16.85 1.76 -15.38
C MET A 516 -16.19 0.63 -16.18
N LEU A 517 -16.78 -0.56 -16.22
CA LEU A 517 -16.28 -1.68 -17.03
C LEU A 517 -16.24 -1.32 -18.54
N GLY A 518 -17.14 -0.47 -19.01
CA GLY A 518 -17.12 0.07 -20.36
C GLY A 518 -15.81 0.82 -20.69
N HIS A 519 -15.12 1.39 -19.69
CA HIS A 519 -13.80 2.02 -19.91
C HIS A 519 -12.71 1.00 -20.16
N LEU A 520 -12.76 -0.17 -19.52
CA LEU A 520 -11.85 -1.27 -19.81
C LEU A 520 -12.09 -1.80 -21.23
N TRP A 521 -13.37 -2.00 -21.62
CA TRP A 521 -13.74 -2.33 -22.99
C TRP A 521 -13.20 -1.29 -23.98
N TYR A 522 -13.36 0.01 -23.69
CA TYR A 522 -12.86 1.08 -24.56
C TYR A 522 -11.33 1.01 -24.70
N ALA A 523 -10.60 0.84 -23.61
CA ALA A 523 -9.15 0.69 -23.63
C ALA A 523 -8.70 -0.51 -24.49
N ASP A 524 -9.42 -1.65 -24.40
CA ASP A 524 -9.18 -2.84 -25.25
C ASP A 524 -9.44 -2.56 -26.73
N GLN A 525 -10.53 -1.83 -27.08
CA GLN A 525 -10.81 -1.44 -28.48
C GLN A 525 -9.70 -0.54 -29.03
N MET A 526 -9.29 0.48 -28.28
CA MET A 526 -8.23 1.41 -28.69
C MET A 526 -6.88 0.70 -28.84
N LEU A 527 -6.58 -0.25 -27.98
CA LEU A 527 -5.41 -1.12 -28.09
C LEU A 527 -5.42 -1.91 -29.42
N GLY A 528 -6.54 -2.55 -29.74
CA GLY A 528 -6.67 -3.34 -30.99
C GLY A 528 -6.49 -2.46 -32.23
N GLU A 529 -7.19 -1.33 -32.30
CA GLU A 529 -7.08 -0.37 -33.41
C GLU A 529 -5.64 0.15 -33.57
N PHE A 530 -4.97 0.45 -32.45
CA PHE A 530 -3.57 0.90 -32.46
C PHE A 530 -2.63 -0.17 -33.01
N VAL A 531 -2.73 -1.41 -32.52
CA VAL A 531 -1.83 -2.50 -32.95
C VAL A 531 -2.02 -2.80 -34.43
N GLU A 532 -3.27 -2.85 -34.93
CA GLU A 532 -3.58 -3.03 -36.34
C GLU A 532 -2.98 -1.93 -37.24
N ALA A 533 -3.07 -0.67 -36.81
CA ALA A 533 -2.50 0.47 -37.51
C ALA A 533 -0.97 0.49 -37.46
N ALA A 534 -0.42 0.17 -36.29
CA ALA A 534 1.04 0.18 -36.04
C ALA A 534 1.72 -0.98 -36.80
N GLU A 535 1.13 -2.18 -36.84
CA GLU A 535 1.64 -3.31 -37.62
C GLU A 535 1.80 -2.97 -39.09
N LYS A 536 0.80 -2.30 -39.68
CA LYS A 536 0.86 -1.82 -41.09
C LYS A 536 1.91 -0.75 -41.30
N ARG A 537 2.09 0.16 -40.34
CA ARG A 537 2.99 1.31 -40.47
C ARG A 537 4.45 0.94 -40.13
N TYR A 538 4.66 -0.01 -39.23
CA TYR A 538 5.93 -0.44 -38.70
C TYR A 538 6.11 -1.96 -38.83
N PRO A 539 6.25 -2.48 -40.04
CA PRO A 539 6.42 -3.93 -40.24
C PRO A 539 7.66 -4.45 -39.50
N GLY A 540 7.59 -5.67 -39.00
CA GLY A 540 8.64 -6.28 -38.16
C GLY A 540 8.71 -5.73 -36.75
N SER A 541 7.61 -5.17 -36.23
CA SER A 541 7.48 -4.73 -34.85
C SER A 541 7.13 -5.84 -33.89
N LEU A 542 7.53 -5.66 -32.62
CA LEU A 542 7.09 -6.44 -31.49
C LEU A 542 6.20 -5.59 -30.59
N PHE A 543 5.01 -6.08 -30.28
CA PHE A 543 4.08 -5.48 -29.33
C PHE A 543 4.09 -6.32 -28.05
N VAL A 544 4.37 -5.69 -26.92
CA VAL A 544 4.38 -6.31 -25.60
C VAL A 544 3.36 -5.58 -24.74
N ILE A 545 2.34 -6.28 -24.28
CA ILE A 545 1.15 -5.69 -23.68
C ILE A 545 0.90 -6.36 -22.33
N THR A 546 0.69 -5.55 -21.27
CA THR A 546 0.32 -6.03 -19.94
C THR A 546 -0.42 -4.93 -19.18
N GLY A 547 -1.18 -5.31 -18.13
CA GLY A 547 -1.69 -4.35 -17.17
C GLY A 547 -0.59 -3.86 -16.22
N ASP A 548 -0.62 -2.61 -15.80
CA ASP A 548 0.37 -2.09 -14.83
C ASP A 548 0.13 -2.67 -13.43
N HIS A 549 -1.12 -2.75 -13.02
CA HIS A 549 -1.61 -3.41 -11.81
C HIS A 549 -3.09 -3.76 -11.99
N THR A 550 -3.72 -4.36 -10.98
CA THR A 550 -5.15 -4.66 -11.00
C THR A 550 -6.00 -3.45 -10.59
N SER A 551 -7.19 -3.35 -11.16
CA SER A 551 -8.10 -2.19 -11.02
C SER A 551 -8.67 -2.01 -9.61
N ARG A 552 -8.57 -2.99 -8.74
CA ARG A 552 -9.24 -3.06 -7.42
C ARG A 552 -10.77 -3.03 -7.51
N LYS A 553 -11.32 -3.12 -8.73
CA LYS A 553 -12.76 -3.16 -9.03
C LYS A 553 -13.09 -4.53 -9.58
N PHE A 554 -13.77 -5.35 -8.80
CA PHE A 554 -14.03 -6.75 -9.13
C PHE A 554 -15.52 -6.96 -9.35
N LEU A 555 -15.85 -7.67 -10.42
CA LEU A 555 -17.24 -8.03 -10.72
C LEU A 555 -17.80 -8.99 -9.64
N ASN A 556 -16.97 -9.94 -9.26
CA ASN A 556 -17.30 -10.89 -8.20
C ASN A 556 -17.27 -10.21 -6.82
N GLY A 557 -18.36 -10.31 -6.07
CA GLY A 557 -18.42 -9.77 -4.70
C GLY A 557 -17.41 -10.41 -3.73
N GLN A 558 -16.98 -11.64 -4.03
CA GLN A 558 -15.92 -12.37 -3.32
C GLN A 558 -14.80 -12.75 -4.29
N PRO A 559 -13.94 -11.80 -4.71
CA PRO A 559 -12.92 -12.06 -5.70
C PRO A 559 -11.84 -12.99 -5.12
N THR A 560 -11.42 -13.98 -5.90
CA THR A 560 -10.29 -14.85 -5.58
C THR A 560 -8.98 -14.07 -5.51
N LEU A 561 -7.94 -14.66 -4.93
CA LEU A 561 -6.60 -14.06 -4.93
C LEU A 561 -6.11 -13.77 -6.37
N TYR A 562 -6.40 -14.69 -7.30
CA TYR A 562 -6.11 -14.50 -8.71
C TYR A 562 -6.81 -13.26 -9.29
N GLU A 563 -8.12 -13.13 -9.10
CA GLU A 563 -8.89 -11.98 -9.61
C GLU A 563 -8.42 -10.65 -9.04
N ARG A 564 -7.90 -10.67 -7.81
CA ARG A 564 -7.39 -9.45 -7.14
C ARG A 564 -6.00 -9.03 -7.56
N THR A 565 -5.21 -9.91 -8.19
CA THR A 565 -3.76 -9.68 -8.31
C THR A 565 -3.16 -10.02 -9.68
N ALA A 566 -3.85 -10.79 -10.52
CA ALA A 566 -3.33 -11.17 -11.82
C ALA A 566 -3.59 -10.11 -12.89
N VAL A 567 -2.62 -9.90 -13.76
CA VAL A 567 -2.69 -9.08 -14.97
C VAL A 567 -2.46 -9.95 -16.20
N PRO A 568 -2.99 -9.63 -17.38
CA PRO A 568 -2.70 -10.39 -18.59
C PRO A 568 -1.32 -10.01 -19.15
N PHE A 569 -0.74 -10.95 -19.90
CA PHE A 569 0.46 -10.70 -20.69
C PHE A 569 0.25 -11.17 -22.11
N VAL A 570 0.52 -10.31 -23.09
CA VAL A 570 0.54 -10.61 -24.51
C VAL A 570 1.82 -10.15 -25.15
N MET A 571 2.41 -11.00 -26.01
CA MET A 571 3.47 -10.62 -26.92
C MET A 571 3.03 -10.96 -28.33
N TYR A 572 2.98 -9.96 -29.21
CA TYR A 572 2.51 -10.08 -30.57
C TYR A 572 3.52 -9.48 -31.55
N GLY A 573 3.83 -10.20 -32.60
CA GLY A 573 4.76 -9.78 -33.66
C GLY A 573 4.97 -10.94 -34.64
N PRO A 574 4.12 -11.06 -35.66
CA PRO A 574 4.09 -12.25 -36.53
C PRO A 574 5.44 -12.59 -37.17
N ASP A 575 6.19 -11.57 -37.58
CA ASP A 575 7.52 -11.78 -38.18
C ASP A 575 8.59 -12.15 -37.14
N VAL A 576 8.52 -11.53 -35.97
CA VAL A 576 9.49 -11.70 -34.86
C VAL A 576 9.33 -13.04 -34.17
N LEU A 577 8.08 -13.44 -33.93
CA LEU A 577 7.73 -14.66 -33.20
C LEU A 577 7.61 -15.91 -34.11
N LYS A 578 7.82 -15.74 -35.42
CA LYS A 578 7.71 -16.83 -36.37
C LYS A 578 8.71 -17.95 -36.09
N GLY A 579 8.21 -19.15 -35.85
CA GLY A 579 9.04 -20.32 -35.54
C GLY A 579 9.55 -20.41 -34.10
N ILE A 580 9.19 -19.46 -33.24
CA ILE A 580 9.49 -19.52 -31.81
C ILE A 580 8.42 -20.38 -31.12
N ASN A 581 8.86 -21.44 -30.45
CA ASN A 581 7.99 -22.32 -29.67
C ASN A 581 7.85 -21.77 -28.24
N ALA A 582 6.89 -20.86 -28.05
CA ALA A 582 6.57 -20.39 -26.71
C ALA A 582 5.92 -21.52 -25.85
N PRO A 583 6.21 -21.60 -24.55
CA PRO A 583 5.51 -22.53 -23.68
C PRO A 583 4.00 -22.29 -23.70
N SER A 584 3.21 -23.35 -23.91
CA SER A 584 1.74 -23.27 -23.97
C SER A 584 1.10 -22.86 -22.63
N ASP A 585 1.80 -23.10 -21.53
CA ASP A 585 1.37 -22.82 -20.16
C ASP A 585 2.37 -21.85 -19.49
N LEU A 586 2.52 -20.68 -20.09
CA LEU A 586 3.47 -19.66 -19.67
C LEU A 586 3.02 -19.01 -18.36
N VAL A 587 3.90 -19.03 -17.36
CA VAL A 587 3.72 -18.35 -16.07
C VAL A 587 4.80 -17.29 -15.92
N GLY A 588 4.52 -16.12 -15.38
CA GLY A 588 5.54 -15.11 -15.20
C GLY A 588 5.09 -13.87 -14.44
N SER A 589 5.96 -12.88 -14.48
CA SER A 589 5.75 -11.57 -13.85
C SER A 589 6.37 -10.46 -14.71
N HIS A 590 6.11 -9.22 -14.35
CA HIS A 590 6.72 -8.07 -15.02
C HIS A 590 8.24 -8.12 -15.05
N HIS A 591 8.89 -8.76 -14.07
CA HIS A 591 10.35 -8.89 -14.02
C HIS A 591 10.92 -9.71 -15.19
N ASP A 592 10.11 -10.58 -15.77
CA ASP A 592 10.50 -11.49 -16.84
C ASP A 592 10.34 -10.88 -18.25
N ILE A 593 9.62 -9.75 -18.37
CA ILE A 593 9.30 -9.15 -19.68
C ILE A 593 10.55 -8.63 -20.37
N MET A 594 11.32 -7.77 -19.71
CA MET A 594 12.48 -7.14 -20.35
C MET A 594 13.61 -8.11 -20.69
N PRO A 595 13.98 -9.09 -19.81
CA PRO A 595 14.90 -10.14 -20.22
C PRO A 595 14.47 -10.86 -21.49
N THR A 596 13.16 -11.18 -21.62
CA THR A 596 12.61 -11.81 -22.83
C THR A 596 12.80 -10.94 -24.07
N VAL A 597 12.52 -9.64 -23.96
CA VAL A 597 12.70 -8.71 -25.09
C VAL A 597 14.18 -8.55 -25.43
N PHE A 598 15.08 -8.56 -24.44
CA PHE A 598 16.52 -8.50 -24.69
C PHE A 598 17.02 -9.75 -25.42
N GLU A 599 16.55 -10.96 -25.05
CA GLU A 599 16.90 -12.21 -25.73
C GLU A 599 16.44 -12.24 -27.21
N LEU A 600 15.35 -11.54 -27.56
CA LEU A 600 14.87 -11.39 -28.94
C LEU A 600 15.69 -10.36 -29.76
N LEU A 601 16.45 -9.50 -29.11
CA LEU A 601 17.20 -8.40 -29.73
C LEU A 601 18.70 -8.60 -29.72
N ALA A 602 19.22 -9.08 -28.59
CA ALA A 602 20.65 -9.07 -28.30
C ALA A 602 21.40 -10.14 -29.05
N PRO A 603 22.57 -9.84 -29.64
CA PRO A 603 23.43 -10.87 -30.23
C PRO A 603 23.95 -11.81 -29.15
N ARG A 604 24.27 -13.04 -29.54
CA ARG A 604 24.83 -14.06 -28.63
C ARG A 604 26.08 -13.52 -27.93
N GLY A 605 26.14 -13.68 -26.61
CA GLY A 605 27.25 -13.21 -25.77
C GLY A 605 27.12 -11.77 -25.29
N PHE A 606 26.03 -11.07 -25.66
CA PHE A 606 25.76 -9.74 -25.12
C PHE A 606 25.40 -9.84 -23.63
N GLU A 607 26.13 -9.08 -22.80
CA GLU A 607 25.90 -9.03 -21.36
C GLU A 607 24.90 -7.92 -20.99
N TYR A 608 23.92 -8.27 -20.18
CA TYR A 608 22.92 -7.35 -19.64
C TYR A 608 22.55 -7.71 -18.18
N HIS A 609 21.88 -6.82 -17.48
CA HIS A 609 21.50 -7.04 -16.09
C HIS A 609 19.97 -7.15 -15.97
N ALA A 610 19.46 -8.21 -15.33
CA ALA A 610 18.05 -8.42 -15.11
C ALA A 610 17.76 -9.34 -13.92
N LEU A 611 16.65 -9.07 -13.21
CA LEU A 611 16.14 -9.94 -12.14
C LEU A 611 15.50 -11.21 -12.70
N GLY A 612 14.62 -11.05 -13.68
CA GLY A 612 13.77 -12.11 -14.22
C GLY A 612 14.47 -13.06 -15.19
N HIS A 613 13.65 -13.85 -15.88
CA HIS A 613 14.07 -14.86 -16.84
C HIS A 613 13.47 -14.56 -18.22
N ASP A 614 14.04 -15.15 -19.25
CA ASP A 614 13.41 -15.19 -20.56
C ASP A 614 12.16 -16.07 -20.52
N LEU A 615 10.99 -15.50 -20.79
CA LEU A 615 9.69 -16.17 -20.80
C LEU A 615 9.60 -17.27 -21.86
N LEU A 616 10.39 -17.15 -22.92
CA LEU A 616 10.42 -18.09 -24.04
C LEU A 616 11.38 -19.27 -23.81
N ASP A 617 12.19 -19.23 -22.75
CA ASP A 617 13.04 -20.36 -22.37
C ASP A 617 12.19 -21.48 -21.73
N PRO A 618 12.05 -22.66 -22.36
CA PRO A 618 11.23 -23.75 -21.83
C PRO A 618 11.81 -24.38 -20.55
N GLN A 619 13.10 -24.14 -20.27
CA GLN A 619 13.79 -24.73 -19.11
C GLN A 619 13.70 -23.85 -17.85
N ARG A 620 13.18 -22.63 -17.96
CA ARG A 620 13.05 -21.73 -16.80
C ARG A 620 12.02 -22.26 -15.80
N PRO A 621 12.14 -21.90 -14.50
CA PRO A 621 11.09 -22.14 -13.52
C PRO A 621 9.78 -21.47 -13.96
N GLN A 622 8.66 -22.22 -13.93
CA GLN A 622 7.33 -21.67 -14.25
C GLN A 622 6.74 -21.02 -12.98
N ILE A 623 7.38 -19.96 -12.51
CA ILE A 623 7.03 -19.17 -11.32
C ILE A 623 7.13 -17.69 -11.69
N GLY A 624 6.17 -16.89 -11.24
CA GLY A 624 6.19 -15.43 -11.29
C GLY A 624 6.15 -14.83 -9.89
N PHE A 625 6.93 -13.78 -9.67
CA PHE A 625 6.97 -13.02 -8.43
C PHE A 625 6.33 -11.64 -8.64
N GLY A 626 5.14 -11.44 -8.04
CA GLY A 626 4.47 -10.15 -7.99
C GLY A 626 4.73 -9.43 -6.67
N ARG A 627 4.17 -8.24 -6.46
CA ARG A 627 4.36 -7.44 -5.26
C ARG A 627 4.13 -8.22 -3.96
N ASP A 628 3.00 -8.88 -3.83
CA ASP A 628 2.59 -9.56 -2.60
C ASP A 628 2.20 -11.01 -2.82
N GLN A 629 2.39 -11.54 -4.04
CA GLN A 629 1.98 -12.89 -4.44
C GLN A 629 3.06 -13.60 -5.26
N ILE A 630 2.98 -14.93 -5.22
CA ILE A 630 3.77 -15.85 -6.03
C ILE A 630 2.77 -16.64 -6.85
N ILE A 631 2.97 -16.69 -8.18
CA ILE A 631 2.12 -17.46 -9.08
C ILE A 631 2.90 -18.62 -9.67
N GLY A 632 2.30 -19.81 -9.69
CA GLY A 632 2.81 -21.02 -10.35
C GLY A 632 1.86 -21.50 -11.44
N ARG A 633 2.07 -22.71 -11.95
CA ARG A 633 1.22 -23.29 -13.01
C ARG A 633 -0.23 -23.47 -12.59
N ASP A 634 -0.44 -23.96 -11.36
CA ASP A 634 -1.77 -24.36 -10.88
C ASP A 634 -2.19 -23.66 -9.59
N PHE A 635 -1.36 -22.77 -9.06
CA PHE A 635 -1.60 -22.09 -7.81
C PHE A 635 -1.20 -20.61 -7.84
N ILE A 636 -1.83 -19.84 -6.98
CA ILE A 636 -1.38 -18.52 -6.58
C ILE A 636 -1.33 -18.46 -5.05
N ALA A 637 -0.29 -17.87 -4.50
CA ALA A 637 -0.06 -17.82 -3.06
C ALA A 637 0.36 -16.43 -2.61
N SER A 638 -0.04 -16.08 -1.39
CA SER A 638 0.47 -14.88 -0.74
C SER A 638 1.97 -15.01 -0.45
N ARG A 639 2.69 -13.93 -0.57
CA ARG A 639 4.11 -13.83 -0.20
C ARG A 639 4.38 -14.08 1.30
N THR A 640 3.41 -13.80 2.16
CA THR A 640 3.55 -13.94 3.61
C THR A 640 3.39 -15.40 4.03
N THR A 641 4.28 -15.86 4.92
CA THR A 641 4.20 -17.21 5.50
C THR A 641 2.86 -17.39 6.23
N GLY A 642 2.16 -18.50 5.93
CA GLY A 642 0.81 -18.75 6.46
C GLY A 642 -0.30 -17.91 5.80
N GLY A 643 0.01 -17.20 4.69
CA GLY A 643 -0.98 -16.48 3.90
C GLY A 643 -1.82 -17.38 3.00
N GLU A 644 -2.72 -16.77 2.26
CA GLU A 644 -3.65 -17.39 1.32
C GLU A 644 -2.92 -18.23 0.25
N ILE A 645 -3.44 -19.41 -0.06
CA ILE A 645 -3.04 -20.24 -1.20
C ILE A 645 -4.32 -20.70 -1.88
N GLU A 646 -4.45 -20.42 -3.18
CA GLU A 646 -5.61 -20.78 -3.97
C GLU A 646 -5.19 -21.49 -5.25
N PRO A 647 -6.03 -22.40 -5.80
CA PRO A 647 -5.84 -22.87 -7.16
C PRO A 647 -6.06 -21.73 -8.15
N LEU A 648 -5.39 -21.78 -9.28
CA LEU A 648 -5.73 -20.89 -10.40
C LEU A 648 -7.10 -21.25 -10.97
N PRO A 649 -7.79 -20.30 -11.65
CA PRO A 649 -9.03 -20.58 -12.35
C PRO A 649 -8.85 -21.80 -13.27
N ASP A 650 -9.85 -22.70 -13.28
CA ASP A 650 -9.88 -23.93 -14.07
C ASP A 650 -8.77 -24.97 -13.71
N SER A 651 -8.14 -24.80 -12.55
CA SER A 651 -7.12 -25.69 -12.02
C SER A 651 -7.51 -26.25 -10.65
N HIS A 652 -6.84 -27.33 -10.24
CA HIS A 652 -6.88 -27.85 -8.89
C HIS A 652 -5.52 -27.64 -8.22
N LEU A 653 -5.50 -27.46 -6.91
CA LEU A 653 -4.22 -27.44 -6.19
C LEU A 653 -3.49 -28.76 -6.43
N PRO A 654 -2.20 -28.73 -6.81
CA PRO A 654 -1.42 -29.93 -7.01
C PRO A 654 -1.31 -30.74 -5.69
N ALA A 655 -1.23 -32.07 -5.79
CA ALA A 655 -1.14 -32.93 -4.62
C ALA A 655 0.09 -32.63 -3.75
N SER A 656 1.17 -32.15 -4.35
CA SER A 656 2.33 -31.57 -3.66
C SER A 656 2.55 -30.15 -4.15
N LEU A 657 2.40 -29.17 -3.28
CA LEU A 657 2.81 -27.80 -3.56
C LEU A 657 4.34 -27.75 -3.70
N PRO A 658 4.89 -26.91 -4.60
CA PRO A 658 6.32 -26.62 -4.59
C PRO A 658 6.72 -26.10 -3.21
N ASP A 659 8.02 -26.17 -2.89
CA ASP A 659 8.56 -25.66 -1.62
C ASP A 659 8.28 -24.15 -1.48
N LEU A 660 7.07 -23.82 -1.05
CA LEU A 660 6.60 -22.44 -0.90
C LEU A 660 7.45 -21.63 0.07
N PRO A 661 7.91 -22.17 1.22
CA PRO A 661 8.86 -21.48 2.08
C PRO A 661 10.14 -21.06 1.38
N ARG A 662 10.69 -21.93 0.52
CA ARG A 662 11.87 -21.63 -0.30
C ARG A 662 11.59 -20.50 -1.30
N LEU A 663 10.48 -20.58 -2.04
CA LEU A 663 10.08 -19.54 -2.99
C LEU A 663 9.85 -18.19 -2.28
N GLN A 664 9.26 -18.21 -1.09
CA GLN A 664 9.08 -17.01 -0.27
C GLN A 664 10.41 -16.42 0.22
N ALA A 665 11.39 -17.28 0.56
CA ALA A 665 12.74 -16.86 0.93
C ALA A 665 13.49 -16.26 -0.27
N GLU A 666 13.41 -16.89 -1.44
CA GLU A 666 13.99 -16.39 -2.69
C GLU A 666 13.41 -15.03 -3.04
N TYR A 667 12.09 -14.88 -2.96
CA TYR A 667 11.45 -13.58 -3.24
C TYR A 667 11.83 -12.49 -2.22
N LYS A 668 11.94 -12.82 -0.94
CA LYS A 668 12.45 -11.90 0.07
C LYS A 668 13.90 -11.48 -0.21
N ALA A 669 14.72 -12.40 -0.70
CA ALA A 669 16.09 -12.08 -1.11
C ALA A 669 16.12 -11.07 -2.27
N LEU A 670 15.26 -11.25 -3.30
CA LEU A 670 15.10 -10.29 -4.39
C LEU A 670 14.70 -8.90 -3.90
N LEU A 671 13.72 -8.83 -3.00
CA LEU A 671 13.27 -7.56 -2.42
C LEU A 671 14.35 -6.90 -1.55
N GLY A 672 15.06 -7.67 -0.76
CA GLY A 672 16.17 -7.19 0.08
C GLY A 672 17.33 -6.65 -0.77
N LEU A 673 17.66 -7.35 -1.85
CA LEU A 673 18.68 -6.92 -2.81
C LEU A 673 18.28 -5.61 -3.51
N ALA A 674 17.03 -5.52 -3.98
CA ALA A 674 16.49 -4.31 -4.59
C ALA A 674 16.48 -3.14 -3.59
N TRP A 675 16.01 -3.37 -2.35
CA TRP A 675 16.05 -2.36 -1.30
C TRP A 675 17.48 -1.85 -1.05
N TRP A 676 18.43 -2.78 -0.92
CA TRP A 676 19.83 -2.43 -0.69
C TRP A 676 20.38 -1.58 -1.83
N ARG A 677 20.18 -2.04 -3.07
CA ARG A 677 20.68 -1.35 -4.26
C ARG A 677 20.12 0.06 -4.41
N ILE A 678 18.81 0.23 -4.15
CA ILE A 678 18.12 1.53 -4.25
C ILE A 678 18.53 2.49 -3.12
N CYS A 679 18.74 1.98 -1.90
CA CYS A 679 18.94 2.83 -0.72
C CYS A 679 20.39 2.96 -0.28
N LYS A 680 21.27 1.99 -0.60
CA LYS A 680 22.64 1.90 -0.10
C LYS A 680 23.70 1.86 -1.21
N GLY A 681 23.35 1.41 -2.42
CA GLY A 681 24.26 1.34 -3.57
C GLY A 681 24.69 -0.08 -3.94
N PRO A 682 25.68 -0.21 -4.85
CA PRO A 682 26.10 -1.50 -5.37
C PRO A 682 27.00 -2.30 -4.41
N GLU A 683 27.67 -1.64 -3.47
CA GLU A 683 28.66 -2.27 -2.62
C GLU A 683 28.01 -3.17 -1.55
N PHE A 684 28.63 -4.31 -1.27
CA PHE A 684 28.22 -5.15 -0.15
C PHE A 684 28.56 -4.49 1.19
N PRO A 685 27.75 -4.73 2.26
CA PRO A 685 28.07 -4.22 3.57
C PRO A 685 29.42 -4.78 4.06
N ASN A 686 30.24 -3.91 4.68
CA ASN A 686 31.50 -4.34 5.30
C ASN A 686 31.23 -5.36 6.42
N ARG A 687 31.95 -6.50 6.44
CA ARG A 687 31.79 -7.56 7.45
C ARG A 687 32.00 -7.11 8.91
N LYS A 688 32.48 -5.89 9.16
CA LYS A 688 32.81 -5.38 10.51
C LYS A 688 31.77 -4.43 11.15
N SER A 689 30.66 -4.10 10.50
CA SER A 689 29.68 -3.14 11.06
C SER A 689 28.47 -3.77 11.75
N ASN A 690 28.64 -4.89 12.46
CA ASN A 690 27.62 -5.40 13.39
C ASN A 690 27.58 -4.66 14.75
N SER A 691 28.25 -3.49 14.87
CA SER A 691 28.13 -2.60 16.02
C SER A 691 27.59 -1.24 15.55
N THR A 692 26.36 -0.94 15.95
CA THR A 692 25.77 0.39 16.15
C THR A 692 26.67 1.58 15.77
N ASP A 693 26.65 1.99 14.50
CA ASP A 693 27.10 3.32 14.12
C ASP A 693 26.10 3.91 13.11
N ASP A 694 25.05 4.50 13.65
CA ASP A 694 24.09 5.36 12.95
C ASP A 694 24.81 6.69 12.66
N ARG A 695 25.64 6.76 11.63
CA ARG A 695 26.05 8.06 11.09
C ARG A 695 25.01 8.50 10.09
N ASP A 696 24.38 9.57 10.49
CA ASP A 696 23.33 10.32 9.81
C ASP A 696 23.63 10.58 8.34
N VAL A 697 22.72 10.15 7.46
CA VAL A 697 22.75 10.43 6.01
C VAL A 697 22.52 11.93 5.71
N THR A 698 22.39 12.77 6.74
CA THR A 698 22.23 14.22 6.61
C THR A 698 23.48 14.98 6.19
N ASP A 699 24.68 14.38 6.26
CA ASP A 699 25.91 15.07 5.89
C ASP A 699 26.30 15.01 4.40
N VAL A 700 25.77 14.03 3.64
CA VAL A 700 26.06 13.93 2.20
C VAL A 700 25.25 14.96 1.38
N ALA A 701 24.10 15.40 1.90
CA ALA A 701 23.26 16.41 1.23
C ALA A 701 23.82 17.84 1.35
N ARG A 702 24.80 18.10 2.22
CA ARG A 702 25.40 19.44 2.42
C ARG A 702 26.63 19.70 1.55
N GLN A 703 27.19 18.68 0.89
CA GLN A 703 28.43 18.85 0.09
C GLN A 703 28.19 18.99 -1.43
N SER A 704 26.96 18.93 -1.93
CA SER A 704 26.66 19.06 -3.37
C SER A 704 25.72 20.22 -3.69
N SER A 705 25.99 21.43 -3.18
CA SER A 705 25.33 22.63 -3.67
C SER A 705 26.33 23.43 -4.53
N PRO A 706 26.19 23.44 -5.88
CA PRO A 706 26.99 24.34 -6.69
C PRO A 706 26.45 25.75 -6.52
N ALA A 707 27.32 26.67 -6.15
CA ALA A 707 27.05 28.09 -6.11
C ALA A 707 26.52 28.55 -7.48
N GLN A 708 25.31 29.09 -7.51
CA GLN A 708 24.81 29.87 -8.62
C GLN A 708 25.66 31.14 -8.73
N SER A 709 26.46 31.25 -9.78
CA SER A 709 26.96 32.55 -10.25
C SER A 709 26.01 33.07 -11.30
N VAL A 710 25.37 34.15 -10.99
CA VAL A 710 24.57 35.01 -11.87
C VAL A 710 25.48 35.59 -12.95
N ARG A 711 25.16 35.34 -14.23
CA ARG A 711 25.15 36.36 -15.31
C ARG A 711 24.29 35.86 -16.45
#